data_69e885103910a5b2b6f8eadab74329b7
#
_entry.id   69e885103910a5b2b6f8eadab74329b7
#
_cell.length_a   1.000
_cell.length_b   1.000
_cell.length_c   1.000
_cell.angle_alpha   90.00
_cell.angle_beta   90.00
_cell.angle_gamma   90.00
#
_symmetry.space_group_name_H-M   'P 1'
#
loop_
_entity.id
_entity.type
_entity.pdbx_description
1 polymer ?
#
loop_
_entity_poly.entity_id
_entity_poly.type
_entity_poly.pdbx_seq_one_letter_code
_entity_poly.pdbx_strand_id
1 'polypeptide(L)'
;MCGIAGIYALAGQRLPGPQVVDAMCRLIAHRGPDDQGVYVNDRAQIGMRRLSIIDLGGGHQPIHNEDKSIWIVFNGEIYNFKELRKDLESRGHRFYTNSDTECIVHAYEEFGEGCFAKLRGMFAIALVDLRAGKLVLGRDRVGKKPLYFTSTRDGVLAFASELKCLFAVPGFKPSVSMSATRDYFSLGYVPEPHTIYDQVYKLPPAHFMVVQDGKLSQQRYWQPTFGPKLKLSEASLKQQLTEQLEDAVRVRLVSDVPFGAFLSGGIDSSVVAVLMARNLSSPVKTFTIGFKEAEFNELPDARAVANHIGSDHHELIVEADAVSMLEELVWYFDEPFGDSSSIPTYLVSKLAAGHVKMVLSGDGGDELFAGYTRYRKYEQLENLRRRSLGLAGPAMGLAGALMGGPLGGRMSRVAQRLAQPFPDRYLSGVGLNTREGLSRLLSPAVGDLDPFANVRHHFDRPDIDNEMEKILAGDMATYLSDDIMVKVDRMSMAVSLEARAPLLDHQLIDFVGRIPYEYKLRDGTGKYLLKQVAADLLPPGILQKRKQGFAIPIARWLRNELKGLMSDTLSDRSFRERGVFNEAGVRRCVSEHLAGTRDHSEPLWLLLTYEMWARRFLDSGSASLAASAVCAPTGQAQMPATSDAPALA
;
A
#
# COMPACT_ATOMS: atom_id res chain seq x y z
N MET A 1 -7.76 -5.42 12.19
CA MET A 1 -8.31 -4.93 10.89
C MET A 1 -9.31 -5.90 10.32
N CYS A 2 -10.12 -5.44 9.36
CA CYS A 2 -11.29 -6.18 8.91
C CYS A 2 -11.30 -6.29 7.38
N GLY A 3 -12.33 -6.89 6.83
CA GLY A 3 -12.68 -6.80 5.43
C GLY A 3 -14.15 -6.50 5.29
N ILE A 4 -14.52 -5.58 4.40
CA ILE A 4 -15.91 -5.23 4.12
C ILE A 4 -16.29 -5.60 2.69
N ALA A 5 -17.55 -5.93 2.49
CA ALA A 5 -18.13 -6.22 1.20
C ALA A 5 -19.62 -5.89 1.19
N GLY A 6 -20.16 -5.59 0.02
CA GLY A 6 -21.60 -5.35 -0.08
C GLY A 6 -22.08 -5.08 -1.48
N ILE A 7 -23.40 -5.05 -1.60
CA ILE A 7 -24.12 -4.70 -2.82
C ILE A 7 -25.24 -3.70 -2.49
N TYR A 8 -25.52 -2.82 -3.44
CA TYR A 8 -26.56 -1.79 -3.31
C TYR A 8 -27.37 -1.68 -4.61
N ALA A 9 -28.68 -1.60 -4.49
CA ALA A 9 -29.59 -1.46 -5.62
C ALA A 9 -29.57 -0.03 -6.18
N LEU A 10 -29.20 0.13 -7.43
CA LEU A 10 -29.34 1.38 -8.17
C LEU A 10 -30.75 1.50 -8.73
N ALA A 11 -31.41 2.65 -8.58
CA ALA A 11 -32.66 3.01 -9.26
C ALA A 11 -33.77 1.92 -9.25
N GLY A 12 -34.07 1.35 -8.09
CA GLY A 12 -35.21 0.43 -7.94
C GLY A 12 -35.00 -1.01 -8.43
N GLN A 13 -33.76 -1.39 -8.73
CA GLN A 13 -33.41 -2.76 -9.05
C GLN A 13 -33.59 -3.69 -7.85
N ARG A 14 -33.88 -4.96 -8.11
CA ARG A 14 -33.96 -5.99 -7.07
C ARG A 14 -32.57 -6.58 -6.83
N LEU A 15 -32.16 -6.66 -5.57
CA LEU A 15 -30.91 -7.31 -5.20
C LEU A 15 -30.99 -8.83 -5.35
N PRO A 16 -29.88 -9.52 -5.65
CA PRO A 16 -29.78 -10.97 -5.53
C PRO A 16 -29.96 -11.40 -4.07
N GLY A 17 -30.13 -12.70 -3.83
CA GLY A 17 -30.33 -13.22 -2.47
C GLY A 17 -29.12 -12.96 -1.55
N PRO A 18 -29.33 -13.00 -0.20
CA PRO A 18 -28.32 -12.62 0.78
C PRO A 18 -27.07 -13.52 0.78
N GLN A 19 -27.15 -14.70 0.18
CA GLN A 19 -25.99 -15.60 0.02
C GLN A 19 -24.84 -14.97 -0.78
N VAL A 20 -25.09 -13.89 -1.54
CA VAL A 20 -24.05 -13.20 -2.32
C VAL A 20 -23.08 -12.49 -1.38
N VAL A 21 -23.59 -11.68 -0.43
CA VAL A 21 -22.71 -10.96 0.50
C VAL A 21 -21.99 -11.94 1.44
N ASP A 22 -22.62 -13.05 1.81
CA ASP A 22 -21.96 -14.13 2.57
C ASP A 22 -20.80 -14.75 1.78
N ALA A 23 -21.00 -14.99 0.47
CA ALA A 23 -19.94 -15.50 -0.38
C ALA A 23 -18.79 -14.50 -0.53
N MET A 24 -19.11 -13.20 -0.69
CA MET A 24 -18.10 -12.13 -0.70
C MET A 24 -17.28 -12.10 0.60
N CYS A 25 -17.94 -12.21 1.76
CA CYS A 25 -17.28 -12.26 3.08
C CYS A 25 -16.39 -13.48 3.24
N ARG A 26 -16.80 -14.66 2.76
CA ARG A 26 -15.94 -15.87 2.81
C ARG A 26 -14.63 -15.69 2.06
N LEU A 27 -14.61 -15.00 0.93
CA LEU A 27 -13.40 -14.76 0.14
C LEU A 27 -12.36 -13.89 0.87
N ILE A 28 -12.77 -13.12 1.87
CA ILE A 28 -11.89 -12.27 2.69
C ILE A 28 -11.81 -12.71 4.16
N ALA A 29 -12.09 -14.00 4.44
CA ALA A 29 -12.04 -14.52 5.81
C ALA A 29 -10.66 -14.35 6.48
N HIS A 30 -9.56 -14.41 5.70
CA HIS A 30 -8.20 -14.18 6.17
C HIS A 30 -7.99 -12.77 6.74
N ARG A 31 -8.75 -11.77 6.31
CA ARG A 31 -8.64 -10.40 6.85
C ARG A 31 -9.22 -10.28 8.26
N GLY A 32 -10.23 -11.06 8.57
CA GLY A 32 -10.93 -11.02 9.86
C GLY A 32 -11.47 -12.38 10.24
N PRO A 33 -10.65 -13.21 10.89
CA PRO A 33 -11.06 -14.57 11.26
C PRO A 33 -11.96 -14.63 12.49
N ASP A 34 -11.99 -13.57 13.32
CA ASP A 34 -12.59 -13.62 14.67
C ASP A 34 -14.12 -13.57 14.63
N ASP A 35 -14.72 -12.82 13.67
CA ASP A 35 -16.17 -12.60 13.61
C ASP A 35 -16.65 -12.27 12.19
N GLN A 36 -17.96 -12.47 11.96
CA GLN A 36 -18.64 -12.13 10.72
C GLN A 36 -20.04 -11.58 11.02
N GLY A 37 -20.41 -10.49 10.38
CA GLY A 37 -21.79 -9.99 10.44
C GLY A 37 -22.27 -9.47 9.10
N VAL A 38 -23.59 -9.52 8.93
CA VAL A 38 -24.28 -9.11 7.68
C VAL A 38 -25.56 -8.36 8.05
N TYR A 39 -25.81 -7.26 7.33
CA TYR A 39 -27.10 -6.58 7.33
C TYR A 39 -27.72 -6.66 5.92
N VAL A 40 -29.00 -6.98 5.87
CA VAL A 40 -29.74 -7.20 4.62
C VAL A 40 -31.07 -6.46 4.66
N ASN A 41 -31.34 -5.69 3.61
CA ASN A 41 -32.67 -5.15 3.30
C ASN A 41 -32.90 -5.15 1.77
N ASP A 42 -34.01 -4.62 1.31
CA ASP A 42 -34.37 -4.61 -0.12
C ASP A 42 -33.45 -3.76 -1.00
N ARG A 43 -32.71 -2.81 -0.43
CA ARG A 43 -31.82 -1.88 -1.17
C ARG A 43 -30.34 -2.12 -0.93
N ALA A 44 -29.97 -2.72 0.19
CA ALA A 44 -28.57 -2.88 0.59
C ALA A 44 -28.32 -4.23 1.25
N GLN A 45 -27.21 -4.84 0.93
CA GLN A 45 -26.65 -5.95 1.66
C GLN A 45 -25.20 -5.58 1.95
N ILE A 46 -24.85 -5.44 3.22
CA ILE A 46 -23.49 -5.11 3.66
C ILE A 46 -23.01 -6.15 4.65
N GLY A 47 -21.76 -6.52 4.54
CA GLY A 47 -21.14 -7.54 5.38
C GLY A 47 -19.68 -7.25 5.66
N MET A 48 -19.19 -7.88 6.73
CA MET A 48 -17.81 -7.74 7.12
C MET A 48 -17.22 -9.01 7.73
N ARG A 49 -15.90 -9.10 7.68
CA ARG A 49 -15.06 -10.03 8.43
C ARG A 49 -14.23 -9.23 9.42
N ARG A 50 -14.28 -9.61 10.70
CA ARG A 50 -13.67 -8.84 11.79
C ARG A 50 -12.41 -9.51 12.33
N LEU A 51 -11.35 -8.70 12.44
CA LEU A 51 -10.22 -8.95 13.35
C LEU A 51 -10.43 -8.03 14.56
N SER A 52 -10.72 -8.60 15.71
CA SER A 52 -11.08 -7.89 16.93
C SER A 52 -9.84 -7.28 17.59
N ILE A 53 -9.75 -5.95 17.64
CA ILE A 53 -8.65 -5.16 18.22
C ILE A 53 -9.16 -4.27 19.35
N ILE A 54 -10.28 -3.57 19.17
CA ILE A 54 -10.96 -2.72 20.17
C ILE A 54 -12.36 -3.28 20.41
N ASP A 55 -12.80 -3.23 21.67
CA ASP A 55 -14.10 -3.73 22.12
C ASP A 55 -14.37 -5.17 21.68
N LEU A 56 -13.55 -6.10 22.20
CA LEU A 56 -13.54 -7.50 21.78
C LEU A 56 -14.92 -8.16 21.87
N GLY A 57 -15.72 -7.81 22.89
CA GLY A 57 -17.04 -8.39 23.14
C GLY A 57 -18.20 -7.61 22.56
N GLY A 58 -18.10 -6.27 22.44
CA GLY A 58 -19.23 -5.40 22.07
C GLY A 58 -19.18 -4.89 20.62
N GLY A 59 -18.01 -4.88 19.99
CA GLY A 59 -17.80 -4.28 18.67
C GLY A 59 -18.25 -5.15 17.48
N HIS A 60 -19.26 -6.02 17.63
CA HIS A 60 -19.84 -6.79 16.53
C HIS A 60 -20.45 -5.85 15.48
N GLN A 61 -20.09 -6.05 14.22
CA GLN A 61 -20.61 -5.26 13.11
C GLN A 61 -21.53 -6.12 12.24
N PRO A 62 -22.51 -5.52 11.51
CA PRO A 62 -22.77 -4.08 11.32
C PRO A 62 -23.30 -3.37 12.56
N ILE A 63 -22.80 -2.15 12.80
CA ILE A 63 -23.25 -1.25 13.89
C ILE A 63 -24.30 -0.28 13.35
N HIS A 64 -25.15 0.24 14.23
CA HIS A 64 -26.25 1.14 13.86
C HIS A 64 -26.40 2.30 14.88
N ASN A 65 -27.17 3.34 14.51
CA ASN A 65 -27.63 4.38 15.45
C ASN A 65 -28.81 3.90 16.30
N GLU A 66 -29.33 4.74 17.20
CA GLU A 66 -30.36 4.41 18.19
C GLU A 66 -31.65 3.86 17.57
N ASP A 67 -32.11 4.40 16.44
CA ASP A 67 -33.35 4.00 15.78
C ASP A 67 -33.16 3.03 14.60
N LYS A 68 -31.92 2.56 14.39
CA LYS A 68 -31.54 1.61 13.33
C LYS A 68 -31.78 2.12 11.92
N SER A 69 -31.80 3.43 11.73
CA SER A 69 -31.94 4.05 10.42
C SER A 69 -30.62 4.21 9.66
N ILE A 70 -29.49 4.11 10.36
CA ILE A 70 -28.15 4.19 9.79
C ILE A 70 -27.37 2.95 10.21
N TRP A 71 -26.81 2.24 9.22
CA TRP A 71 -26.01 1.02 9.40
C TRP A 71 -24.64 1.17 8.79
N ILE A 72 -23.61 0.63 9.45
CA ILE A 72 -22.23 0.72 8.98
C ILE A 72 -21.51 -0.63 9.03
N VAL A 73 -20.67 -0.88 8.04
CA VAL A 73 -19.53 -1.81 8.11
C VAL A 73 -18.24 -1.04 7.90
N PHE A 74 -17.21 -1.37 8.66
CA PHE A 74 -15.99 -0.60 8.77
C PHE A 74 -14.76 -1.52 8.81
N ASN A 75 -13.79 -1.21 7.98
CA ASN A 75 -12.45 -1.81 8.00
C ASN A 75 -11.45 -0.72 8.33
N GLY A 76 -10.97 -0.66 9.55
CA GLY A 76 -10.01 0.36 9.94
C GLY A 76 -9.90 0.57 11.43
N GLU A 77 -9.44 1.79 11.80
CA GLU A 77 -9.26 2.26 13.17
C GLU A 77 -9.41 3.78 13.22
N ILE A 78 -10.24 4.31 14.12
CA ILE A 78 -10.41 5.75 14.36
C ILE A 78 -9.71 6.13 15.67
N TYR A 79 -8.52 6.70 15.56
CA TYR A 79 -7.65 6.97 16.71
C TYR A 79 -8.18 8.04 17.66
N ASN A 80 -8.99 8.98 17.18
CA ASN A 80 -9.61 10.04 17.99
C ASN A 80 -11.04 9.70 18.42
N PHE A 81 -11.42 8.43 18.47
CA PHE A 81 -12.80 8.03 18.78
C PHE A 81 -13.25 8.43 20.19
N LYS A 82 -12.34 8.47 21.16
CA LYS A 82 -12.67 8.84 22.55
C LYS A 82 -13.08 10.31 22.66
N GLU A 83 -12.37 11.20 21.96
CA GLU A 83 -12.68 12.63 21.89
C GLU A 83 -13.99 12.87 21.11
N LEU A 84 -14.16 12.19 19.97
CA LEU A 84 -15.39 12.24 19.18
C LEU A 84 -16.59 11.75 19.98
N ARG A 85 -16.46 10.64 20.67
CA ARG A 85 -17.51 10.08 21.53
C ARG A 85 -17.97 11.09 22.57
N LYS A 86 -17.03 11.73 23.29
CA LYS A 86 -17.34 12.74 24.29
C LYS A 86 -18.09 13.95 23.70
N ASP A 87 -17.71 14.43 22.51
CA ASP A 87 -18.42 15.51 21.82
C ASP A 87 -19.84 15.06 21.43
N LEU A 88 -19.99 13.87 20.85
CA LEU A 88 -21.27 13.33 20.39
C LEU A 88 -22.23 13.03 21.57
N GLU A 89 -21.74 12.48 22.67
CA GLU A 89 -22.53 12.29 23.90
C GLU A 89 -23.03 13.63 24.46
N SER A 90 -22.21 14.69 24.40
CA SER A 90 -22.63 16.04 24.82
C SER A 90 -23.72 16.65 23.94
N ARG A 91 -23.91 16.15 22.71
CA ARG A 91 -24.96 16.51 21.76
C ARG A 91 -26.20 15.64 21.87
N GLY A 92 -26.19 14.64 22.75
CA GLY A 92 -27.33 13.78 23.06
C GLY A 92 -27.33 12.40 22.45
N HIS A 93 -26.29 12.03 21.67
CA HIS A 93 -26.15 10.68 21.13
C HIS A 93 -25.90 9.64 22.24
N ARG A 94 -26.44 8.45 22.06
CA ARG A 94 -26.34 7.35 23.04
C ARG A 94 -25.63 6.16 22.42
N PHE A 95 -24.51 5.79 23.01
CA PHE A 95 -23.69 4.69 22.58
C PHE A 95 -24.08 3.40 23.29
N TYR A 96 -24.08 2.28 22.56
CA TYR A 96 -24.35 0.95 23.12
C TYR A 96 -23.12 0.03 23.04
N THR A 97 -22.05 0.45 22.34
CA THR A 97 -20.75 -0.25 22.31
C THR A 97 -19.63 0.65 22.84
N ASN A 98 -18.42 0.11 23.01
CA ASN A 98 -17.20 0.87 23.25
C ASN A 98 -16.31 0.91 21.98
N SER A 99 -16.85 0.51 20.84
CA SER A 99 -16.14 0.48 19.56
C SER A 99 -15.96 1.88 18.99
N ASP A 100 -14.84 2.10 18.33
CA ASP A 100 -14.58 3.27 17.50
C ASP A 100 -15.54 3.37 16.31
N THR A 101 -16.05 2.22 15.82
CA THR A 101 -17.01 2.15 14.71
C THR A 101 -18.31 2.90 15.01
N GLU A 102 -18.84 2.81 16.21
CA GLU A 102 -20.08 3.51 16.60
C GLU A 102 -19.93 5.04 16.55
N CYS A 103 -18.72 5.54 16.84
CA CYS A 103 -18.43 6.96 16.69
C CYS A 103 -18.62 7.47 15.26
N ILE A 104 -18.38 6.62 14.24
CA ILE A 104 -18.57 7.01 12.85
C ILE A 104 -20.06 7.17 12.53
N VAL A 105 -20.90 6.27 13.03
CA VAL A 105 -22.37 6.33 12.83
C VAL A 105 -22.92 7.64 13.36
N HIS A 106 -22.64 7.96 14.63
CA HIS A 106 -23.13 9.19 15.26
C HIS A 106 -22.47 10.46 14.69
N ALA A 107 -21.19 10.39 14.28
CA ALA A 107 -20.55 11.51 13.59
C ALA A 107 -21.20 11.77 12.21
N TYR A 108 -21.62 10.73 11.50
CA TYR A 108 -22.36 10.89 10.25
C TYR A 108 -23.77 11.45 10.50
N GLU A 109 -24.45 11.00 11.53
CA GLU A 109 -25.78 11.49 11.92
C GLU A 109 -25.76 12.99 12.23
N GLU A 110 -24.72 13.46 12.95
CA GLU A 110 -24.56 14.86 13.34
C GLU A 110 -24.03 15.75 12.21
N PHE A 111 -23.06 15.28 11.41
CA PHE A 111 -22.32 16.11 10.46
C PHE A 111 -22.51 15.73 8.99
N GLY A 112 -23.33 14.71 8.69
CA GLY A 112 -23.44 14.14 7.35
C GLY A 112 -22.08 13.68 6.80
N GLU A 113 -21.84 13.88 5.51
CA GLU A 113 -20.56 13.55 4.86
C GLU A 113 -19.39 14.38 5.40
N GLY A 114 -19.63 15.51 6.08
CA GLY A 114 -18.61 16.30 6.76
C GLY A 114 -17.90 15.54 7.89
N CYS A 115 -18.45 14.41 8.35
CA CYS A 115 -17.81 13.56 9.36
C CYS A 115 -16.44 13.05 8.93
N PHE A 116 -16.21 12.74 7.64
CA PHE A 116 -14.94 12.23 7.15
C PHE A 116 -13.75 13.15 7.46
N ALA A 117 -13.95 14.46 7.43
CA ALA A 117 -12.91 15.44 7.78
C ALA A 117 -12.53 15.40 9.27
N LYS A 118 -13.45 14.96 10.15
CA LYS A 118 -13.25 14.88 11.61
C LYS A 118 -12.58 13.58 12.06
N LEU A 119 -12.60 12.53 11.23
CA LEU A 119 -12.01 11.25 11.56
C LEU A 119 -10.47 11.31 11.48
N ARG A 120 -9.75 10.96 12.53
CA ARG A 120 -8.32 10.73 12.53
C ARG A 120 -8.09 9.22 12.58
N GLY A 121 -7.81 8.61 11.43
CA GLY A 121 -7.75 7.16 11.35
C GLY A 121 -7.23 6.62 10.02
N MET A 122 -7.37 5.32 9.87
CA MET A 122 -7.21 4.58 8.63
C MET A 122 -8.51 3.80 8.42
N PHE A 123 -9.11 3.90 7.24
CA PHE A 123 -10.44 3.32 7.06
C PHE A 123 -10.87 3.08 5.62
N ALA A 124 -11.67 2.03 5.46
CA ALA A 124 -12.66 1.86 4.41
C ALA A 124 -14.03 1.69 5.09
N ILE A 125 -15.00 2.51 4.70
CA ILE A 125 -16.32 2.61 5.31
C ILE A 125 -17.37 2.35 4.24
N ALA A 126 -18.41 1.58 4.62
CA ALA A 126 -19.67 1.54 3.88
C ALA A 126 -20.82 1.75 4.87
N LEU A 127 -21.57 2.83 4.64
CA LEU A 127 -22.66 3.28 5.49
C LEU A 127 -23.96 3.36 4.66
N VAL A 128 -25.02 2.77 5.18
CA VAL A 128 -26.36 2.77 4.60
C VAL A 128 -27.26 3.68 5.44
N ASP A 129 -27.75 4.75 4.84
CA ASP A 129 -28.74 5.66 5.44
C ASP A 129 -30.12 5.35 4.86
N LEU A 130 -30.98 4.74 5.66
CA LEU A 130 -32.33 4.34 5.27
C LEU A 130 -33.29 5.54 5.17
N ARG A 131 -33.05 6.60 5.97
CA ARG A 131 -33.87 7.82 5.95
C ARG A 131 -33.68 8.57 4.63
N ALA A 132 -32.42 8.73 4.23
CA ALA A 132 -32.06 9.42 2.99
C ALA A 132 -32.08 8.50 1.76
N GLY A 133 -32.19 7.17 1.95
CA GLY A 133 -32.18 6.19 0.86
C GLY A 133 -30.86 6.16 0.10
N LYS A 134 -29.72 6.28 0.80
CA LYS A 134 -28.39 6.36 0.18
C LYS A 134 -27.38 5.39 0.79
N LEU A 135 -26.38 5.06 -0.02
CA LEU A 135 -25.14 4.41 0.39
C LEU A 135 -24.02 5.43 0.38
N VAL A 136 -23.19 5.45 1.42
CA VAL A 136 -21.98 6.27 1.47
C VAL A 136 -20.79 5.35 1.63
N LEU A 137 -19.82 5.43 0.70
CA LEU A 137 -18.54 4.76 0.78
C LEU A 137 -17.46 5.80 1.08
N GLY A 138 -16.53 5.49 1.99
CA GLY A 138 -15.44 6.40 2.35
C GLY A 138 -14.10 5.68 2.46
N ARG A 139 -13.02 6.34 2.03
CA ARG A 139 -11.65 5.83 2.12
C ARG A 139 -10.74 6.85 2.81
N ASP A 140 -9.82 6.37 3.63
CA ASP A 140 -8.91 7.21 4.40
C ASP A 140 -7.99 8.08 3.54
N ARG A 141 -7.34 9.06 4.20
CA ARG A 141 -6.60 10.17 3.56
C ARG A 141 -5.45 9.75 2.67
N VAL A 142 -4.81 8.61 2.92
CA VAL A 142 -3.64 8.12 2.17
C VAL A 142 -3.85 6.72 1.58
N GLY A 143 -5.10 6.22 1.62
CA GLY A 143 -5.46 4.94 1.02
C GLY A 143 -4.92 3.71 1.74
N LYS A 144 -4.72 3.79 3.06
CA LYS A 144 -4.23 2.65 3.87
C LYS A 144 -5.16 1.45 3.81
N LYS A 145 -6.49 1.69 3.71
CA LYS A 145 -7.47 0.63 3.58
C LYS A 145 -8.02 0.57 2.16
N PRO A 146 -7.98 -0.60 1.53
CA PRO A 146 -8.47 -0.75 0.16
C PRO A 146 -10.00 -0.70 0.11
N LEU A 147 -10.54 -0.12 -0.97
CA LEU A 147 -11.96 -0.14 -1.28
C LEU A 147 -12.16 -0.09 -2.79
N TYR A 148 -12.70 -1.18 -3.32
CA TYR A 148 -13.01 -1.36 -4.74
C TYR A 148 -14.51 -1.31 -4.97
N PHE A 149 -14.93 -0.85 -6.15
CA PHE A 149 -16.33 -0.83 -6.51
C PHE A 149 -16.54 -1.01 -8.03
N THR A 150 -17.72 -1.49 -8.38
CA THR A 150 -18.18 -1.63 -9.76
C THR A 150 -19.70 -1.54 -9.82
N SER A 151 -20.24 -1.21 -10.99
CA SER A 151 -21.67 -1.31 -11.25
C SER A 151 -21.91 -2.40 -12.28
N THR A 152 -22.79 -3.35 -11.96
CA THR A 152 -23.19 -4.40 -12.92
C THR A 152 -24.17 -3.84 -13.95
N ARG A 153 -24.31 -4.53 -15.09
CA ARG A 153 -25.28 -4.15 -16.12
C ARG A 153 -26.73 -4.18 -15.63
N ASP A 154 -26.99 -5.00 -14.61
CA ASP A 154 -28.32 -5.14 -14.01
C ASP A 154 -28.62 -4.07 -12.95
N GLY A 155 -27.80 -3.01 -12.86
CA GLY A 155 -28.03 -1.88 -11.97
C GLY A 155 -27.76 -2.19 -10.49
N VAL A 156 -26.82 -3.06 -10.20
CA VAL A 156 -26.33 -3.33 -8.84
C VAL A 156 -24.93 -2.72 -8.71
N LEU A 157 -24.73 -1.85 -7.72
CA LEU A 157 -23.41 -1.44 -7.29
C LEU A 157 -22.87 -2.50 -6.34
N ALA A 158 -21.66 -2.98 -6.58
CA ALA A 158 -20.93 -3.88 -5.69
C ALA A 158 -19.64 -3.20 -5.21
N PHE A 159 -19.26 -3.44 -3.95
CA PHE A 159 -18.02 -2.93 -3.37
C PHE A 159 -17.38 -3.95 -2.43
N ALA A 160 -16.05 -3.89 -2.28
CA ALA A 160 -15.32 -4.76 -1.37
C ALA A 160 -13.93 -4.23 -1.03
N SER A 161 -13.36 -4.74 0.06
CA SER A 161 -11.95 -4.53 0.42
C SER A 161 -10.98 -5.24 -0.54
N GLU A 162 -11.42 -6.28 -1.26
CA GLU A 162 -10.58 -7.02 -2.20
C GLU A 162 -11.36 -7.35 -3.48
N LEU A 163 -10.67 -7.30 -4.63
CA LEU A 163 -11.26 -7.47 -5.95
C LEU A 163 -11.95 -8.84 -6.13
N LYS A 164 -11.35 -9.89 -5.57
CA LYS A 164 -11.89 -11.25 -5.69
C LYS A 164 -13.31 -11.42 -5.14
N CYS A 165 -13.73 -10.56 -4.20
CA CYS A 165 -15.10 -10.57 -3.69
C CYS A 165 -16.13 -10.28 -4.77
N LEU A 166 -15.78 -9.44 -5.76
CA LEU A 166 -16.69 -9.04 -6.83
C LEU A 166 -17.07 -10.23 -7.74
N PHE A 167 -16.21 -11.26 -7.81
CA PHE A 167 -16.54 -12.48 -8.58
C PHE A 167 -17.70 -13.30 -7.99
N ALA A 168 -18.07 -13.07 -6.74
CA ALA A 168 -19.26 -13.67 -6.13
C ALA A 168 -20.58 -12.99 -6.57
N VAL A 169 -20.49 -11.81 -7.19
CA VAL A 169 -21.66 -11.03 -7.60
C VAL A 169 -22.20 -11.59 -8.92
N PRO A 170 -23.48 -12.00 -8.98
CA PRO A 170 -24.06 -12.50 -10.22
C PRO A 170 -23.96 -11.49 -11.35
N GLY A 171 -23.63 -11.97 -12.55
CA GLY A 171 -23.47 -11.10 -13.71
C GLY A 171 -22.15 -10.32 -13.80
N PHE A 172 -21.30 -10.38 -12.79
CA PHE A 172 -19.95 -9.79 -12.86
C PHE A 172 -19.05 -10.64 -13.78
N LYS A 173 -18.67 -10.08 -14.90
CA LYS A 173 -17.78 -10.69 -15.91
C LYS A 173 -16.80 -9.62 -16.39
N PRO A 174 -15.74 -9.34 -15.65
CA PRO A 174 -14.81 -8.30 -16.01
C PRO A 174 -13.96 -8.69 -17.21
N SER A 175 -13.62 -7.71 -18.06
CA SER A 175 -12.56 -7.81 -19.07
C SER A 175 -11.26 -7.21 -18.52
N VAL A 176 -10.12 -7.69 -19.01
CA VAL A 176 -8.82 -7.13 -18.66
C VAL A 176 -8.60 -5.81 -19.36
N SER A 177 -8.23 -4.79 -18.64
CA SER A 177 -7.90 -3.47 -19.17
C SER A 177 -6.49 -3.45 -19.77
N MET A 178 -6.39 -3.16 -21.06
CA MET A 178 -5.09 -3.06 -21.74
C MET A 178 -4.29 -1.84 -21.26
N SER A 179 -4.96 -0.73 -20.93
CA SER A 179 -4.28 0.44 -20.35
C SER A 179 -3.73 0.14 -18.96
N ALA A 180 -4.48 -0.56 -18.10
CA ALA A 180 -4.01 -0.99 -16.80
C ALA A 180 -2.88 -2.03 -16.90
N THR A 181 -2.93 -2.93 -17.90
CA THR A 181 -1.84 -3.85 -18.21
C THR A 181 -0.56 -3.09 -18.57
N ARG A 182 -0.64 -2.07 -19.45
CA ARG A 182 0.50 -1.19 -19.74
C ARG A 182 1.04 -0.52 -18.47
N ASP A 183 0.16 0.04 -17.63
CA ASP A 183 0.53 0.73 -16.41
C ASP A 183 1.25 -0.20 -15.43
N TYR A 184 0.75 -1.42 -15.27
CA TYR A 184 1.42 -2.45 -14.48
C TYR A 184 2.85 -2.73 -14.98
N PHE A 185 3.05 -2.92 -16.28
CA PHE A 185 4.40 -3.12 -16.83
C PHE A 185 5.27 -1.87 -16.79
N SER A 186 4.67 -0.69 -16.65
CA SER A 186 5.39 0.58 -16.51
C SER A 186 5.85 0.86 -15.09
N LEU A 187 5.01 0.55 -14.10
CA LEU A 187 5.14 1.01 -12.72
C LEU A 187 5.32 -0.13 -11.71
N GLY A 188 4.91 -1.37 -12.04
CA GLY A 188 4.84 -2.52 -11.13
C GLY A 188 3.50 -2.66 -10.42
N TYR A 189 2.59 -1.71 -10.58
CA TYR A 189 1.25 -1.69 -10.02
C TYR A 189 0.26 -1.01 -10.97
N VAL A 190 -1.04 -1.17 -10.71
CA VAL A 190 -2.09 -0.44 -11.44
C VAL A 190 -2.47 0.80 -10.64
N PRO A 191 -2.27 2.03 -11.19
CA PRO A 191 -2.58 3.25 -10.46
C PRO A 191 -4.08 3.50 -10.33
N GLU A 192 -4.48 4.09 -9.22
CA GLU A 192 -5.86 4.54 -9.02
C GLU A 192 -6.28 5.62 -10.05
N PRO A 193 -7.55 5.76 -10.34
CA PRO A 193 -8.68 4.99 -9.83
C PRO A 193 -8.89 3.62 -10.51
N HIS A 194 -7.99 3.23 -11.41
CA HIS A 194 -8.15 2.02 -12.21
C HIS A 194 -7.78 0.74 -11.43
N THR A 195 -8.29 -0.39 -11.92
CA THR A 195 -7.84 -1.73 -11.55
C THR A 195 -7.42 -2.46 -12.83
N ILE A 196 -6.91 -3.67 -12.69
CA ILE A 196 -6.60 -4.52 -13.85
C ILE A 196 -7.83 -4.86 -14.70
N TYR A 197 -9.03 -4.66 -14.18
CA TYR A 197 -10.30 -4.92 -14.87
C TYR A 197 -10.96 -3.64 -15.35
N ASP A 198 -11.52 -3.67 -16.56
CA ASP A 198 -12.38 -2.60 -17.08
C ASP A 198 -13.63 -2.46 -16.20
N GLN A 199 -14.08 -1.20 -15.99
CA GLN A 199 -15.28 -0.87 -15.21
C GLN A 199 -15.24 -1.30 -13.73
N VAL A 200 -14.06 -1.63 -13.21
CA VAL A 200 -13.81 -1.82 -11.78
C VAL A 200 -12.84 -0.75 -11.31
N TYR A 201 -13.18 -0.06 -10.24
CA TYR A 201 -12.44 1.11 -9.78
C TYR A 201 -12.02 0.99 -8.32
N LYS A 202 -10.92 1.63 -7.98
CA LYS A 202 -10.53 1.95 -6.61
C LYS A 202 -11.21 3.26 -6.21
N LEU A 203 -11.82 3.35 -5.01
CA LEU A 203 -12.20 4.64 -4.47
C LEU A 203 -10.89 5.38 -4.10
N PRO A 204 -10.63 6.58 -4.66
CA PRO A 204 -9.35 7.27 -4.39
C PRO A 204 -9.17 7.63 -2.90
N PRO A 205 -7.91 7.73 -2.39
CA PRO A 205 -7.63 8.23 -1.05
C PRO A 205 -8.26 9.59 -0.78
N ALA A 206 -8.64 9.83 0.46
CA ALA A 206 -9.28 11.07 0.89
C ALA A 206 -10.60 11.40 0.16
N HIS A 207 -11.30 10.38 -0.37
CA HIS A 207 -12.60 10.57 -1.01
C HIS A 207 -13.70 9.80 -0.27
N PHE A 208 -14.90 10.35 -0.38
CA PHE A 208 -16.12 9.59 -0.18
C PHE A 208 -16.96 9.59 -1.47
N MET A 209 -17.81 8.59 -1.59
CA MET A 209 -18.77 8.45 -2.68
C MET A 209 -20.18 8.30 -2.09
N VAL A 210 -21.11 9.10 -2.58
CA VAL A 210 -22.54 9.00 -2.27
C VAL A 210 -23.25 8.36 -3.46
N VAL A 211 -24.03 7.34 -3.16
CA VAL A 211 -24.91 6.67 -4.12
C VAL A 211 -26.34 6.91 -3.71
N GLN A 212 -27.08 7.69 -4.49
CA GLN A 212 -28.47 8.06 -4.21
C GLN A 212 -29.24 8.22 -5.52
N ASP A 213 -30.44 7.69 -5.59
CA ASP A 213 -31.34 7.75 -6.77
C ASP A 213 -30.66 7.29 -8.08
N GLY A 214 -29.83 6.25 -7.98
CA GLY A 214 -29.07 5.67 -9.09
C GLY A 214 -27.88 6.50 -9.58
N LYS A 215 -27.57 7.62 -8.92
CA LYS A 215 -26.44 8.50 -9.23
C LYS A 215 -25.30 8.26 -8.26
N LEU A 216 -24.07 8.28 -8.79
CA LEU A 216 -22.83 8.21 -8.03
C LEU A 216 -22.17 9.59 -8.08
N SER A 217 -21.83 10.13 -6.90
CA SER A 217 -21.05 11.36 -6.78
C SER A 217 -19.86 11.13 -5.85
N GLN A 218 -18.68 11.59 -6.26
CA GLN A 218 -17.46 11.47 -5.45
C GLN A 218 -16.97 12.86 -5.05
N GLN A 219 -16.48 12.98 -3.82
CA GLN A 219 -15.91 14.22 -3.32
C GLN A 219 -14.64 13.94 -2.52
N ARG A 220 -13.60 14.76 -2.77
CA ARG A 220 -12.39 14.77 -1.94
C ARG A 220 -12.65 15.58 -0.68
N TYR A 221 -12.35 15.00 0.50
CA TYR A 221 -12.53 15.68 1.79
C TYR A 221 -11.21 16.17 2.42
N TRP A 222 -10.06 15.78 1.87
CA TRP A 222 -8.74 16.21 2.34
C TRP A 222 -7.69 16.15 1.22
N GLN A 223 -6.68 17.00 1.34
CA GLN A 223 -5.50 17.02 0.48
C GLN A 223 -4.30 17.47 1.31
N PRO A 224 -3.09 16.85 1.14
CA PRO A 224 -1.89 17.29 1.86
C PRO A 224 -1.55 18.75 1.61
N THR A 225 -1.25 19.50 2.67
CA THR A 225 -0.95 20.94 2.62
C THR A 225 0.55 21.17 2.52
N PHE A 226 1.01 21.89 1.49
CA PHE A 226 2.41 22.23 1.29
C PHE A 226 2.73 23.73 1.50
N GLY A 227 1.78 24.54 1.86
CA GLY A 227 1.92 25.99 2.13
C GLY A 227 0.89 26.50 3.11
N PRO A 228 1.09 27.73 3.63
CA PRO A 228 2.33 28.49 3.61
C PRO A 228 3.45 27.84 4.43
N LYS A 229 4.73 28.09 4.04
CA LYS A 229 5.88 27.52 4.74
C LYS A 229 6.06 28.09 6.13
N LEU A 230 6.45 27.22 7.08
CA LEU A 230 6.76 27.61 8.44
C LEU A 230 8.04 28.45 8.50
N LYS A 231 7.97 29.61 9.15
CA LYS A 231 9.09 30.53 9.36
C LYS A 231 9.63 30.35 10.78
N LEU A 232 10.18 29.18 11.07
CA LEU A 232 10.67 28.81 12.39
C LEU A 232 12.18 28.48 12.32
N SER A 233 12.86 28.59 13.45
CA SER A 233 14.24 28.11 13.57
C SER A 233 14.31 26.59 13.46
N GLU A 234 15.47 26.05 13.07
CA GLU A 234 15.69 24.59 12.98
C GLU A 234 15.42 23.92 14.33
N ALA A 235 15.83 24.51 15.44
CA ALA A 235 15.57 24.01 16.78
C ALA A 235 14.06 23.90 17.08
N SER A 236 13.29 24.95 16.73
CA SER A 236 11.82 24.94 16.90
C SER A 236 11.13 23.93 15.99
N LEU A 237 11.60 23.78 14.75
CA LEU A 237 11.10 22.76 13.83
C LEU A 237 11.38 21.34 14.34
N LYS A 238 12.59 21.10 14.86
CA LYS A 238 12.98 19.82 15.47
C LYS A 238 12.09 19.48 16.68
N GLN A 239 11.88 20.44 17.58
CA GLN A 239 11.03 20.25 18.75
C GLN A 239 9.59 19.90 18.33
N GLN A 240 8.97 20.72 17.48
CA GLN A 240 7.59 20.48 17.05
C GLN A 240 7.45 19.17 16.27
N LEU A 241 8.44 18.81 15.43
CA LEU A 241 8.45 17.51 14.77
C LEU A 241 8.48 16.35 15.76
N THR A 242 9.28 16.46 16.82
CA THR A 242 9.33 15.45 17.89
C THR A 242 7.97 15.28 18.55
N GLU A 243 7.31 16.39 18.92
CA GLU A 243 5.99 16.39 19.54
C GLU A 243 4.93 15.76 18.61
N GLN A 244 4.94 16.08 17.30
CA GLN A 244 4.04 15.49 16.31
C GLN A 244 4.28 13.98 16.12
N LEU A 245 5.53 13.54 16.12
CA LEU A 245 5.88 12.12 16.02
C LEU A 245 5.43 11.34 17.26
N GLU A 246 5.65 11.89 18.46
CA GLU A 246 5.21 11.29 19.73
C GLU A 246 3.68 11.17 19.77
N ASP A 247 2.95 12.21 19.39
CA ASP A 247 1.49 12.17 19.34
C ASP A 247 1.00 11.14 18.31
N ALA A 248 1.58 11.13 17.09
CA ALA A 248 1.22 10.17 16.04
C ALA A 248 1.44 8.71 16.46
N VAL A 249 2.50 8.42 17.23
CA VAL A 249 2.72 7.09 17.81
C VAL A 249 1.72 6.84 18.94
N ARG A 250 1.60 7.74 19.90
CA ARG A 250 0.77 7.58 21.10
C ARG A 250 -0.69 7.26 20.80
N VAL A 251 -1.30 7.97 19.86
CA VAL A 251 -2.72 7.73 19.49
C VAL A 251 -2.94 6.36 18.85
N ARG A 252 -1.89 5.74 18.30
CA ARG A 252 -1.93 4.41 17.66
C ARG A 252 -1.64 3.24 18.60
N LEU A 253 -1.37 3.52 19.87
CA LEU A 253 -1.17 2.47 20.89
C LEU A 253 -2.47 2.00 21.53
N VAL A 254 -3.61 2.60 21.19
CA VAL A 254 -4.93 2.17 21.69
C VAL A 254 -5.27 0.80 21.11
N SER A 255 -5.37 -0.21 21.98
CA SER A 255 -5.63 -1.60 21.62
C SER A 255 -6.00 -2.41 22.85
N ASP A 256 -6.95 -3.34 22.73
CA ASP A 256 -7.32 -4.32 23.76
C ASP A 256 -6.59 -5.66 23.57
N VAL A 257 -5.67 -5.74 22.61
CA VAL A 257 -4.88 -6.93 22.27
C VAL A 257 -3.38 -6.64 22.28
N PRO A 258 -2.52 -7.67 22.42
CA PRO A 258 -1.07 -7.52 22.32
C PRO A 258 -0.64 -6.92 20.98
N PHE A 259 0.38 -6.06 21.04
CA PHE A 259 0.91 -5.38 19.87
C PHE A 259 2.44 -5.23 19.92
N GLY A 260 3.05 -4.90 18.77
CA GLY A 260 4.48 -4.76 18.61
C GLY A 260 4.86 -3.76 17.52
N ALA A 261 6.09 -3.85 17.01
CA ALA A 261 6.59 -3.03 15.92
C ALA A 261 7.43 -3.84 14.92
N PHE A 262 7.33 -3.51 13.64
CA PHE A 262 8.33 -3.92 12.66
C PHE A 262 9.60 -3.10 12.85
N LEU A 263 10.76 -3.76 12.87
CA LEU A 263 12.06 -3.12 13.11
C LEU A 263 13.07 -3.57 12.06
N SER A 264 13.41 -2.69 11.11
CA SER A 264 14.40 -2.96 10.06
C SER A 264 15.81 -2.40 10.38
N GLY A 265 15.99 -1.76 11.53
CA GLY A 265 17.21 -0.98 11.82
C GLY A 265 17.36 0.28 10.95
N GLY A 266 16.38 0.61 10.12
CA GLY A 266 16.27 1.88 9.41
C GLY A 266 15.77 3.00 10.33
N ILE A 267 16.04 4.27 9.98
CA ILE A 267 15.68 5.43 10.81
C ILE A 267 14.18 5.47 11.13
N ASP A 268 13.31 5.25 10.14
CA ASP A 268 11.86 5.38 10.29
C ASP A 268 11.28 4.38 11.30
N SER A 269 11.54 3.09 11.08
CA SER A 269 11.08 2.02 11.97
C SER A 269 11.70 2.15 13.37
N SER A 270 12.97 2.59 13.45
CA SER A 270 13.66 2.77 14.72
C SER A 270 13.10 3.92 15.54
N VAL A 271 12.81 5.08 14.91
CA VAL A 271 12.14 6.21 15.58
C VAL A 271 10.78 5.80 16.11
N VAL A 272 9.97 5.10 15.30
CA VAL A 272 8.66 4.59 15.74
C VAL A 272 8.82 3.64 16.94
N ALA A 273 9.74 2.69 16.88
CA ALA A 273 9.95 1.70 17.96
C ALA A 273 10.43 2.36 19.26
N VAL A 274 11.34 3.35 19.20
CA VAL A 274 11.80 4.10 20.39
C VAL A 274 10.67 4.91 20.99
N LEU A 275 9.91 5.65 20.17
CA LEU A 275 8.77 6.44 20.66
C LEU A 275 7.68 5.54 21.25
N MET A 276 7.48 4.35 20.68
CA MET A 276 6.58 3.35 21.24
C MET A 276 7.07 2.87 22.61
N ALA A 277 8.37 2.53 22.75
CA ALA A 277 8.96 2.08 24.00
C ALA A 277 8.86 3.14 25.11
N ARG A 278 8.98 4.43 24.79
CA ARG A 278 8.81 5.53 25.75
C ARG A 278 7.39 5.67 26.31
N ASN A 279 6.40 5.18 25.58
CA ASN A 279 4.99 5.26 25.97
C ASN A 279 4.48 3.99 26.66
N LEU A 280 5.33 2.97 26.86
CA LEU A 280 4.93 1.69 27.44
C LEU A 280 5.73 1.38 28.70
N SER A 281 5.10 0.70 29.64
CA SER A 281 5.72 0.23 30.89
C SER A 281 6.36 -1.17 30.78
N SER A 282 6.08 -1.89 29.68
CA SER A 282 6.60 -3.22 29.39
C SER A 282 7.46 -3.20 28.13
N PRO A 283 8.41 -4.15 27.97
CA PRO A 283 9.20 -4.27 26.75
C PRO A 283 8.34 -4.39 25.49
N VAL A 284 8.68 -3.59 24.47
CA VAL A 284 8.04 -3.65 23.17
C VAL A 284 8.43 -4.95 22.47
N LYS A 285 7.47 -5.67 21.89
CA LYS A 285 7.77 -6.76 20.95
C LYS A 285 8.21 -6.18 19.61
N THR A 286 9.39 -6.58 19.12
CA THR A 286 9.88 -6.12 17.82
C THR A 286 10.17 -7.30 16.90
N PHE A 287 9.90 -7.13 15.60
CA PHE A 287 9.98 -8.20 14.61
C PHE A 287 10.85 -7.78 13.43
N THR A 288 11.79 -8.64 13.07
CA THR A 288 12.71 -8.43 11.94
C THR A 288 12.90 -9.73 11.17
N ILE A 289 13.13 -9.62 9.86
CA ILE A 289 13.63 -10.73 9.06
C ILE A 289 15.00 -10.40 8.50
N GLY A 290 15.80 -11.44 8.27
CA GLY A 290 17.09 -11.34 7.62
C GLY A 290 17.24 -12.38 6.51
N PHE A 291 18.27 -12.20 5.69
CA PHE A 291 18.63 -13.10 4.62
C PHE A 291 20.04 -13.68 4.88
N LYS A 292 20.32 -14.84 4.30
CA LYS A 292 21.68 -15.41 4.36
C LYS A 292 22.72 -14.54 3.62
N GLU A 293 22.27 -13.80 2.61
CA GLU A 293 23.08 -12.86 1.85
C GLU A 293 23.33 -11.59 2.67
N ALA A 294 24.60 -11.33 2.99
CA ALA A 294 25.01 -10.22 3.84
C ALA A 294 24.55 -8.83 3.31
N GLU A 295 24.47 -8.69 1.98
CA GLU A 295 24.04 -7.43 1.34
C GLU A 295 22.55 -7.11 1.54
N PHE A 296 21.72 -8.10 1.89
CA PHE A 296 20.29 -7.96 2.18
C PHE A 296 19.95 -8.13 3.66
N ASN A 297 20.95 -8.35 4.54
CA ASN A 297 20.75 -8.68 5.94
C ASN A 297 20.74 -7.42 6.83
N GLU A 298 19.58 -7.07 7.36
CA GLU A 298 19.39 -5.93 8.27
C GLU A 298 19.41 -6.31 9.76
N LEU A 299 19.57 -7.61 10.10
CA LEU A 299 19.52 -8.09 11.49
C LEU A 299 20.51 -7.38 12.45
N PRO A 300 21.79 -7.11 12.07
CA PRO A 300 22.72 -6.46 13.00
C PRO A 300 22.24 -5.08 13.45
N ASP A 301 21.69 -4.28 12.55
CA ASP A 301 21.20 -2.93 12.84
C ASP A 301 19.91 -2.97 13.66
N ALA A 302 18.97 -3.86 13.28
CA ALA A 302 17.74 -4.06 14.03
C ALA A 302 18.03 -4.50 15.47
N ARG A 303 18.96 -5.43 15.65
CA ARG A 303 19.41 -5.91 16.97
C ARG A 303 20.05 -4.80 17.81
N ALA A 304 20.82 -3.91 17.19
CA ALA A 304 21.41 -2.76 17.88
C ALA A 304 20.33 -1.81 18.44
N VAL A 305 19.27 -1.54 17.67
CA VAL A 305 18.14 -0.74 18.13
C VAL A 305 17.31 -1.50 19.17
N ALA A 306 17.05 -2.78 18.97
CA ALA A 306 16.31 -3.63 19.90
C ALA A 306 16.98 -3.66 21.28
N ASN A 307 18.31 -3.83 21.34
CA ASN A 307 19.08 -3.78 22.57
C ASN A 307 19.04 -2.39 23.24
N HIS A 308 19.09 -1.31 22.43
CA HIS A 308 19.03 0.06 22.93
C HIS A 308 17.71 0.37 23.65
N ILE A 309 16.58 -0.13 23.16
CA ILE A 309 15.27 0.08 23.77
C ILE A 309 14.84 -1.04 24.73
N GLY A 310 15.65 -2.09 24.87
CA GLY A 310 15.31 -3.23 25.72
C GLY A 310 14.07 -4.00 25.25
N SER A 311 13.89 -4.16 23.94
CA SER A 311 12.72 -4.83 23.38
C SER A 311 12.79 -6.36 23.48
N ASP A 312 11.63 -7.01 23.52
CA ASP A 312 11.46 -8.44 23.28
C ASP A 312 11.54 -8.67 21.75
N HIS A 313 12.75 -8.99 21.28
CA HIS A 313 13.10 -8.98 19.84
C HIS A 313 13.03 -10.36 19.21
N HIS A 314 12.24 -10.48 18.15
CA HIS A 314 12.05 -11.71 17.39
C HIS A 314 12.62 -11.58 15.99
N GLU A 315 13.47 -12.55 15.59
CA GLU A 315 14.14 -12.58 14.30
C GLU A 315 13.80 -13.85 13.51
N LEU A 316 13.72 -13.73 12.19
CA LEU A 316 13.59 -14.86 11.28
C LEU A 316 14.60 -14.72 10.14
N ILE A 317 15.41 -15.75 9.93
CA ILE A 317 16.24 -15.86 8.73
C ILE A 317 15.42 -16.54 7.65
N VAL A 318 15.23 -15.85 6.52
CA VAL A 318 14.45 -16.35 5.39
C VAL A 318 15.25 -17.40 4.64
N GLU A 319 14.73 -18.62 4.59
CA GLU A 319 15.17 -19.69 3.69
C GLU A 319 14.14 -19.78 2.56
N ALA A 320 14.62 -19.58 1.33
CA ALA A 320 13.73 -19.36 0.21
C ALA A 320 13.06 -20.64 -0.29
N ASP A 321 11.81 -20.89 0.09
CA ASP A 321 10.86 -21.57 -0.80
C ASP A 321 10.03 -20.52 -1.56
N ALA A 322 10.70 -19.80 -2.47
CA ALA A 322 10.13 -18.68 -3.19
C ALA A 322 8.99 -19.10 -4.14
N VAL A 323 8.95 -20.35 -4.57
CA VAL A 323 7.98 -20.85 -5.56
C VAL A 323 6.59 -20.99 -4.94
N SER A 324 6.48 -21.69 -3.82
CA SER A 324 5.20 -21.90 -3.13
C SER A 324 4.60 -20.58 -2.62
N MET A 325 5.46 -19.66 -2.18
CA MET A 325 5.01 -18.35 -1.71
C MET A 325 4.41 -17.48 -2.83
N LEU A 326 4.93 -17.53 -4.06
CA LEU A 326 4.40 -16.72 -5.16
C LEU A 326 2.94 -17.03 -5.49
N GLU A 327 2.55 -18.30 -5.50
CA GLU A 327 1.17 -18.70 -5.75
C GLU A 327 0.22 -18.19 -4.67
N GLU A 328 0.67 -18.24 -3.41
CA GLU A 328 -0.08 -17.72 -2.27
C GLU A 328 -0.23 -16.19 -2.34
N LEU A 329 0.86 -15.47 -2.63
CA LEU A 329 0.84 -14.00 -2.73
C LEU A 329 -0.06 -13.50 -3.86
N VAL A 330 -0.08 -14.15 -5.01
CA VAL A 330 -0.97 -13.84 -6.13
C VAL A 330 -2.45 -13.90 -5.71
N TRP A 331 -2.84 -14.84 -4.86
CA TRP A 331 -4.20 -14.92 -4.31
C TRP A 331 -4.56 -13.72 -3.45
N TYR A 332 -3.62 -13.25 -2.61
CA TYR A 332 -3.89 -12.14 -1.70
C TYR A 332 -3.89 -10.78 -2.40
N PHE A 333 -3.10 -10.59 -3.46
CA PHE A 333 -3.12 -9.34 -4.23
C PHE A 333 -4.34 -9.19 -5.13
N ASP A 334 -4.86 -10.28 -5.67
CA ASP A 334 -6.01 -10.39 -6.59
C ASP A 334 -5.99 -9.47 -7.84
N GLU A 335 -4.92 -8.74 -8.05
CA GLU A 335 -4.51 -8.08 -9.29
C GLU A 335 -2.99 -8.24 -9.49
N PRO A 336 -2.44 -8.04 -10.70
CA PRO A 336 -1.00 -8.12 -10.90
C PRO A 336 -0.26 -7.11 -10.01
N PHE A 337 0.73 -7.59 -9.27
CA PHE A 337 1.54 -6.77 -8.37
C PHE A 337 3.01 -7.14 -8.48
N GLY A 338 3.86 -6.15 -8.81
CA GLY A 338 5.25 -6.36 -9.20
C GLY A 338 6.30 -6.04 -8.14
N ASP A 339 5.93 -5.45 -6.99
CA ASP A 339 6.91 -5.17 -5.93
C ASP A 339 7.31 -6.44 -5.20
N SER A 340 8.53 -6.88 -5.44
CA SER A 340 9.11 -8.09 -4.86
C SER A 340 9.33 -8.02 -3.35
N SER A 341 9.33 -6.81 -2.77
CA SER A 341 9.38 -6.66 -1.31
C SER A 341 8.09 -7.12 -0.60
N SER A 342 7.08 -7.53 -1.37
CA SER A 342 5.90 -8.24 -0.87
C SER A 342 6.26 -9.54 -0.13
N ILE A 343 7.25 -10.29 -0.62
CA ILE A 343 7.72 -11.53 0.02
C ILE A 343 8.24 -11.28 1.44
N PRO A 344 9.27 -10.43 1.64
CA PRO A 344 9.73 -10.14 2.99
C PRO A 344 8.66 -9.47 3.87
N THR A 345 7.76 -8.65 3.31
CA THR A 345 6.65 -8.06 4.06
C THR A 345 5.68 -9.12 4.57
N TYR A 346 5.35 -10.13 3.74
CA TYR A 346 4.53 -11.27 4.14
C TYR A 346 5.20 -12.07 5.28
N LEU A 347 6.49 -12.38 5.13
CA LEU A 347 7.22 -13.20 6.09
C LEU A 347 7.38 -12.52 7.46
N VAL A 348 7.72 -11.23 7.49
CA VAL A 348 7.78 -10.49 8.78
C VAL A 348 6.40 -10.35 9.40
N SER A 349 5.36 -10.22 8.59
CA SER A 349 3.97 -10.21 9.08
C SER A 349 3.56 -11.56 9.65
N LYS A 350 3.95 -12.66 9.02
CA LYS A 350 3.70 -14.03 9.48
C LYS A 350 4.44 -14.33 10.80
N LEU A 351 5.68 -13.87 10.94
CA LEU A 351 6.42 -13.94 12.20
C LEU A 351 5.67 -13.17 13.31
N ALA A 352 5.30 -11.93 13.05
CA ALA A 352 4.65 -11.07 14.04
C ALA A 352 3.25 -11.61 14.45
N ALA A 353 2.48 -12.14 13.49
CA ALA A 353 1.14 -12.69 13.74
C ALA A 353 1.14 -13.88 14.72
N GLY A 354 2.26 -14.60 14.86
CA GLY A 354 2.45 -15.62 15.89
C GLY A 354 2.54 -15.09 17.32
N HIS A 355 2.73 -13.78 17.50
CA HIS A 355 2.97 -13.16 18.81
C HIS A 355 2.00 -12.03 19.15
N VAL A 356 1.49 -11.31 18.15
CA VAL A 356 0.65 -10.11 18.31
C VAL A 356 -0.42 -10.04 17.23
N LYS A 357 -1.49 -9.27 17.47
CA LYS A 357 -2.54 -9.00 16.47
C LYS A 357 -2.35 -7.66 15.75
N MET A 358 -1.47 -6.78 16.24
CA MET A 358 -1.22 -5.47 15.66
C MET A 358 0.26 -5.08 15.79
N VAL A 359 0.78 -4.37 14.77
CA VAL A 359 2.13 -3.81 14.76
C VAL A 359 2.12 -2.36 14.31
N LEU A 360 3.10 -1.58 14.79
CA LEU A 360 3.45 -0.29 14.22
C LEU A 360 4.57 -0.46 13.19
N SER A 361 4.52 0.33 12.11
CA SER A 361 5.50 0.32 11.03
C SER A 361 6.08 1.71 10.77
N GLY A 362 7.24 1.76 10.10
CA GLY A 362 7.91 3.00 9.69
C GLY A 362 7.51 3.51 8.31
N ASP A 363 6.42 3.00 7.71
CA ASP A 363 6.01 3.37 6.35
C ASP A 363 5.64 4.86 6.25
N GLY A 364 5.98 5.47 5.10
CA GLY A 364 5.72 6.87 4.80
C GLY A 364 6.87 7.83 5.11
N GLY A 365 7.91 7.38 5.83
CA GLY A 365 9.03 8.25 6.19
C GLY A 365 9.87 8.70 5.01
N ASP A 366 10.01 7.87 4.00
CA ASP A 366 10.76 8.21 2.79
C ASP A 366 10.03 9.25 1.92
N GLU A 367 8.72 9.13 1.79
CA GLU A 367 7.87 10.03 1.02
C GLU A 367 7.74 11.39 1.70
N LEU A 368 7.56 11.41 3.02
CA LEU A 368 7.42 12.67 3.77
C LEU A 368 8.73 13.47 3.82
N PHE A 369 9.85 12.79 4.05
CA PHE A 369 11.13 13.43 4.37
C PHE A 369 12.18 13.29 3.27
N ALA A 370 11.77 13.02 2.03
CA ALA A 370 12.67 12.88 0.88
C ALA A 370 13.80 11.85 1.08
N GLY A 371 13.45 10.66 1.60
CA GLY A 371 14.43 9.65 2.00
C GLY A 371 14.98 8.80 0.85
N TYR A 372 14.24 8.62 -0.25
CA TYR A 372 14.67 7.80 -1.37
C TYR A 372 15.85 8.39 -2.14
N THR A 373 16.78 7.54 -2.53
CA THR A 373 17.94 7.95 -3.36
C THR A 373 17.52 8.59 -4.69
N ARG A 374 16.33 8.26 -5.21
CA ARG A 374 15.78 8.83 -6.44
C ARG A 374 15.54 10.34 -6.32
N TYR A 375 15.15 10.85 -5.17
CA TYR A 375 14.95 12.28 -4.94
C TYR A 375 16.26 13.06 -5.03
N ARG A 376 17.31 12.58 -4.36
CA ARG A 376 18.66 13.16 -4.45
C ARG A 376 19.19 13.15 -5.88
N LYS A 377 19.03 12.02 -6.60
CA LYS A 377 19.47 11.91 -8.00
C LYS A 377 18.72 12.89 -8.89
N TYR A 378 17.43 13.08 -8.68
CA TYR A 378 16.65 14.05 -9.45
C TYR A 378 17.06 15.48 -9.12
N GLU A 379 17.25 15.85 -7.86
CA GLU A 379 17.74 17.16 -7.45
C GLU A 379 19.10 17.49 -8.10
N GLN A 380 20.03 16.53 -8.11
CA GLN A 380 21.32 16.69 -8.79
C GLN A 380 21.16 16.92 -10.30
N LEU A 381 20.26 16.18 -10.94
CA LEU A 381 19.95 16.32 -12.36
C LEU A 381 19.34 17.70 -12.66
N GLU A 382 18.42 18.17 -11.84
CA GLU A 382 17.78 19.46 -11.99
C GLU A 382 18.76 20.62 -11.71
N ASN A 383 19.62 20.49 -10.71
CA ASN A 383 20.69 21.44 -10.45
C ASN A 383 21.67 21.53 -11.61
N LEU A 384 22.03 20.41 -12.26
CA LEU A 384 22.83 20.41 -13.47
C LEU A 384 22.12 21.15 -14.60
N ARG A 385 20.83 20.88 -14.84
CA ARG A 385 20.02 21.55 -15.86
C ARG A 385 19.97 23.06 -15.65
N ARG A 386 19.69 23.52 -14.44
CA ARG A 386 19.59 24.95 -14.08
C ARG A 386 20.94 25.66 -14.22
N ARG A 387 22.02 25.07 -13.67
CA ARG A 387 23.37 25.67 -13.74
C ARG A 387 23.91 25.77 -15.15
N SER A 388 23.54 24.84 -16.03
CA SER A 388 23.94 24.86 -17.44
C SER A 388 23.00 25.66 -18.35
N LEU A 389 21.99 26.34 -17.82
CA LEU A 389 20.94 27.03 -18.59
C LEU A 389 20.27 26.09 -19.64
N GLY A 390 20.17 24.80 -19.34
CA GLY A 390 19.59 23.79 -20.23
C GLY A 390 20.57 23.20 -21.26
N LEU A 391 21.80 23.68 -21.35
CA LEU A 391 22.79 23.25 -22.36
C LEU A 391 23.41 21.87 -22.05
N ALA A 392 23.33 21.39 -20.80
CA ALA A 392 23.88 20.08 -20.41
C ALA A 392 23.28 18.92 -21.21
N GLY A 393 21.99 18.93 -21.47
CA GLY A 393 21.31 17.90 -22.25
C GLY A 393 21.88 17.74 -23.67
N PRO A 394 21.84 18.78 -24.52
CA PRO A 394 22.44 18.76 -25.86
C PRO A 394 23.92 18.38 -25.85
N ALA A 395 24.73 18.97 -24.94
CA ALA A 395 26.16 18.66 -24.82
C ALA A 395 26.42 17.19 -24.50
N MET A 396 25.69 16.62 -23.54
CA MET A 396 25.78 15.19 -23.17
C MET A 396 25.28 14.28 -24.28
N GLY A 397 24.25 14.68 -25.03
CA GLY A 397 23.76 13.94 -26.18
C GLY A 397 24.79 13.81 -27.28
N LEU A 398 25.44 14.92 -27.62
CA LEU A 398 26.53 14.96 -28.62
C LEU A 398 27.74 14.13 -28.16
N ALA A 399 28.18 14.33 -26.91
CA ALA A 399 29.29 13.55 -26.35
C ALA A 399 28.97 12.05 -26.29
N GLY A 400 27.75 11.69 -25.92
CA GLY A 400 27.30 10.28 -25.90
C GLY A 400 27.29 9.63 -27.28
N ALA A 401 26.89 10.36 -28.32
CA ALA A 401 26.91 9.91 -29.70
C ALA A 401 28.35 9.71 -30.22
N LEU A 402 29.28 10.60 -29.84
CA LEU A 402 30.69 10.54 -30.26
C LEU A 402 31.47 9.42 -29.52
N MET A 403 31.20 9.21 -28.24
CA MET A 403 31.96 8.25 -27.43
C MET A 403 31.56 6.80 -27.66
N GLY A 404 30.30 6.50 -28.01
CA GLY A 404 29.79 5.16 -28.15
C GLY A 404 29.90 4.29 -26.86
N GLY A 405 29.63 3.01 -26.97
CA GLY A 405 29.77 2.06 -25.86
C GLY A 405 28.92 2.34 -24.63
N PRO A 406 29.21 1.70 -23.47
CA PRO A 406 28.38 1.83 -22.25
C PRO A 406 28.34 3.25 -21.67
N LEU A 407 29.43 3.99 -21.73
CA LEU A 407 29.53 5.38 -21.26
C LEU A 407 28.72 6.32 -22.14
N GLY A 408 28.86 6.21 -23.48
CA GLY A 408 28.08 6.98 -24.44
C GLY A 408 26.58 6.72 -24.28
N GLY A 409 26.19 5.47 -24.08
CA GLY A 409 24.80 5.09 -23.79
C GLY A 409 24.26 5.67 -22.48
N ARG A 410 25.08 5.78 -21.42
CA ARG A 410 24.69 6.46 -20.17
C ARG A 410 24.49 7.95 -20.39
N MET A 411 25.39 8.61 -21.09
CA MET A 411 25.29 10.05 -21.39
C MET A 411 24.07 10.35 -22.24
N SER A 412 23.79 9.55 -23.26
CA SER A 412 22.58 9.69 -24.09
C SER A 412 21.30 9.56 -23.29
N ARG A 413 21.21 8.60 -22.37
CA ARG A 413 20.03 8.46 -21.47
C ARG A 413 19.85 9.67 -20.57
N VAL A 414 20.92 10.20 -19.98
CA VAL A 414 20.84 11.42 -19.15
C VAL A 414 20.42 12.62 -20.01
N ALA A 415 20.96 12.75 -21.23
CA ALA A 415 20.57 13.81 -22.17
C ALA A 415 19.08 13.75 -22.54
N GLN A 416 18.58 12.56 -22.87
CA GLN A 416 17.16 12.34 -23.18
C GLN A 416 16.28 12.73 -21.99
N ARG A 417 16.70 12.36 -20.79
CA ARG A 417 15.97 12.69 -19.56
C ARG A 417 15.97 14.19 -19.27
N LEU A 418 17.10 14.87 -19.44
CA LEU A 418 17.20 16.33 -19.29
C LEU A 418 16.32 17.10 -20.28
N ALA A 419 16.08 16.54 -21.47
CA ALA A 419 15.23 17.15 -22.49
C ALA A 419 13.73 17.02 -22.21
N GLN A 420 13.32 16.11 -21.33
CA GLN A 420 11.90 15.91 -21.00
C GLN A 420 11.35 17.05 -20.12
N PRO A 421 10.08 17.44 -20.31
CA PRO A 421 9.40 18.35 -19.39
C PRO A 421 9.17 17.69 -18.02
N PHE A 422 8.88 18.49 -17.00
CA PHE A 422 8.29 17.99 -15.76
C PHE A 422 6.82 17.59 -16.03
N PRO A 423 6.28 16.48 -15.48
CA PRO A 423 6.96 15.54 -14.56
C PRO A 423 7.69 14.37 -15.24
N ASP A 424 7.65 14.23 -16.57
CA ASP A 424 8.24 13.09 -17.30
C ASP A 424 9.74 12.92 -17.02
N ARG A 425 10.44 14.05 -16.81
CA ARG A 425 11.85 14.03 -16.38
C ARG A 425 12.08 13.28 -15.07
N TYR A 426 11.13 13.33 -14.14
CA TYR A 426 11.17 12.55 -12.91
C TYR A 426 10.72 11.11 -13.18
N LEU A 427 9.55 10.93 -13.76
CA LEU A 427 8.88 9.65 -13.99
C LEU A 427 9.74 8.67 -14.82
N SER A 428 10.44 9.16 -15.85
CA SER A 428 11.37 8.32 -16.64
C SER A 428 12.58 7.78 -15.85
N GLY A 429 12.79 8.28 -14.65
CA GLY A 429 13.84 7.78 -13.75
C GLY A 429 13.37 6.87 -12.64
N VAL A 430 12.05 6.68 -12.50
CA VAL A 430 11.43 5.83 -11.48
C VAL A 430 10.58 4.72 -12.09
N GLY A 431 10.08 4.91 -13.31
CA GLY A 431 9.36 3.86 -14.05
C GLY A 431 10.25 2.66 -14.36
N LEU A 432 9.68 1.46 -14.27
CA LEU A 432 10.37 0.20 -14.49
C LEU A 432 10.67 -0.03 -15.98
N ASN A 433 9.82 0.47 -16.87
CA ASN A 433 9.99 0.37 -18.32
C ASN A 433 9.79 1.70 -19.00
N THR A 434 10.61 1.96 -20.02
CA THR A 434 10.39 3.03 -21.00
C THR A 434 9.41 2.57 -22.09
N ARG A 435 8.91 3.51 -22.92
CA ARG A 435 8.10 3.16 -24.10
C ARG A 435 8.78 2.07 -24.97
N GLU A 436 10.10 2.18 -25.19
CA GLU A 436 10.87 1.18 -25.92
C GLU A 436 10.96 -0.16 -25.18
N GLY A 437 11.11 -0.14 -23.86
CA GLY A 437 11.05 -1.33 -23.01
C GLY A 437 9.70 -2.03 -23.13
N LEU A 438 8.61 -1.29 -23.03
CA LEU A 438 7.25 -1.80 -23.19
C LEU A 438 7.02 -2.42 -24.56
N SER A 439 7.45 -1.78 -25.66
CA SER A 439 7.30 -2.32 -27.03
C SER A 439 8.07 -3.63 -27.26
N ARG A 440 9.07 -3.94 -26.45
CA ARG A 440 9.78 -5.23 -26.47
C ARG A 440 9.02 -6.33 -25.73
N LEU A 441 8.23 -5.98 -24.72
CA LEU A 441 7.52 -6.94 -23.87
C LEU A 441 6.06 -7.14 -24.31
N LEU A 442 5.40 -6.06 -24.73
CA LEU A 442 3.96 -6.03 -25.02
C LEU A 442 3.70 -6.06 -26.52
N SER A 443 2.59 -6.69 -26.89
CA SER A 443 2.12 -6.73 -28.28
C SER A 443 1.46 -5.40 -28.67
N PRO A 444 1.35 -5.10 -29.98
CA PRO A 444 0.62 -3.93 -30.47
C PRO A 444 -0.87 -3.88 -30.05
N ALA A 445 -1.45 -5.02 -29.65
CA ALA A 445 -2.84 -5.09 -29.17
C ALA A 445 -3.08 -4.29 -27.87
N VAL A 446 -2.02 -4.01 -27.08
CA VAL A 446 -2.10 -3.19 -25.87
C VAL A 446 -2.36 -1.70 -26.20
N GLY A 447 -2.09 -1.26 -27.44
CA GLY A 447 -2.38 0.10 -27.90
C GLY A 447 -1.30 1.10 -27.53
N ASP A 448 -1.70 2.27 -26.99
CA ASP A 448 -0.73 3.32 -26.62
C ASP A 448 0.20 2.85 -25.49
N LEU A 449 1.51 2.99 -25.74
CA LEU A 449 2.58 2.61 -24.81
C LEU A 449 3.18 3.81 -24.06
N ASP A 450 2.42 4.89 -23.84
CA ASP A 450 2.86 5.97 -22.93
C ASP A 450 2.89 5.43 -21.47
N PRO A 451 4.09 5.26 -20.87
CA PRO A 451 4.23 4.59 -19.59
C PRO A 451 3.64 5.36 -18.40
N PHE A 452 3.32 6.66 -18.60
CA PHE A 452 2.95 7.56 -17.50
C PHE A 452 1.60 8.26 -17.71
N ALA A 453 0.82 7.83 -18.70
CA ALA A 453 -0.44 8.47 -19.07
C ALA A 453 -1.40 8.66 -17.88
N ASN A 454 -1.51 7.66 -17.02
CA ASN A 454 -2.46 7.64 -15.92
C ASN A 454 -1.91 8.19 -14.58
N VAL A 455 -0.62 8.52 -14.47
CA VAL A 455 -0.05 9.05 -13.22
C VAL A 455 0.42 10.49 -13.31
N ARG A 456 0.67 11.01 -14.51
CA ARG A 456 1.26 12.33 -14.76
C ARG A 456 0.51 13.47 -14.07
N HIS A 457 -0.83 13.40 -14.03
CA HIS A 457 -1.68 14.42 -13.44
C HIS A 457 -1.52 14.57 -11.92
N HIS A 458 -1.08 13.54 -11.20
CA HIS A 458 -0.83 13.62 -9.76
C HIS A 458 0.35 14.54 -9.40
N PHE A 459 1.24 14.80 -10.36
CA PHE A 459 2.38 15.71 -10.21
C PHE A 459 2.05 17.15 -10.62
N ASP A 460 0.88 17.38 -11.23
CA ASP A 460 0.39 18.71 -11.56
C ASP A 460 -0.32 19.33 -10.35
N ARG A 461 0.46 19.99 -9.49
CA ARG A 461 0.01 20.65 -8.26
C ARG A 461 0.31 22.14 -8.37
N PRO A 462 -0.64 22.94 -8.90
CA PRO A 462 -0.44 24.39 -9.08
C PRO A 462 -0.31 25.15 -7.75
N ASP A 463 -0.79 24.58 -6.66
CA ASP A 463 -0.67 25.10 -5.29
C ASP A 463 0.72 24.87 -4.65
N ILE A 464 1.63 24.19 -5.34
CA ILE A 464 3.00 23.91 -4.89
C ILE A 464 3.99 24.52 -5.88
N ASP A 465 4.83 25.45 -5.43
CA ASP A 465 5.82 26.11 -6.30
C ASP A 465 7.07 25.24 -6.55
N ASN A 466 7.51 24.51 -5.55
CA ASN A 466 8.76 23.73 -5.59
C ASN A 466 8.56 22.39 -6.32
N GLU A 467 9.29 22.15 -7.41
CA GLU A 467 9.24 20.89 -8.18
C GLU A 467 9.51 19.65 -7.33
N MET A 468 10.46 19.73 -6.38
CA MET A 468 10.75 18.60 -5.49
C MET A 468 9.56 18.27 -4.56
N GLU A 469 8.83 19.28 -4.12
CA GLU A 469 7.63 19.07 -3.31
C GLU A 469 6.46 18.57 -4.15
N LYS A 470 6.34 18.96 -5.42
CA LYS A 470 5.41 18.33 -6.38
C LYS A 470 5.70 16.83 -6.53
N ILE A 471 6.99 16.45 -6.57
CA ILE A 471 7.40 15.04 -6.61
C ILE A 471 6.98 14.31 -5.34
N LEU A 472 7.23 14.87 -4.14
CA LEU A 472 6.80 14.24 -2.90
C LEU A 472 5.28 14.07 -2.85
N ALA A 473 4.53 15.10 -3.25
CA ALA A 473 3.07 15.05 -3.31
C ALA A 473 2.55 14.01 -4.33
N GLY A 474 3.19 13.95 -5.51
CA GLY A 474 2.85 12.96 -6.56
C GLY A 474 3.16 11.53 -6.13
N ASP A 475 4.33 11.28 -5.52
CA ASP A 475 4.69 9.96 -5.00
C ASP A 475 3.77 9.53 -3.84
N MET A 476 3.30 10.46 -3.01
CA MET A 476 2.29 10.16 -1.98
C MET A 476 0.95 9.75 -2.60
N ALA A 477 0.56 10.35 -3.72
CA ALA A 477 -0.70 10.07 -4.40
C ALA A 477 -0.64 8.85 -5.32
N THR A 478 0.54 8.31 -5.63
CA THR A 478 0.74 7.18 -6.55
C THR A 478 1.50 6.04 -5.87
N TYR A 479 2.82 6.12 -5.81
CA TYR A 479 3.69 5.06 -5.29
C TYR A 479 3.37 4.68 -3.84
N LEU A 480 3.12 5.67 -2.95
CA LEU A 480 2.76 5.38 -1.57
C LEU A 480 1.40 4.67 -1.48
N SER A 481 0.36 5.18 -2.18
CA SER A 481 -1.00 4.65 -2.04
C SER A 481 -1.21 3.34 -2.79
N ASP A 482 -0.62 3.20 -4.00
CA ASP A 482 -0.91 2.08 -4.91
C ASP A 482 0.13 0.97 -4.88
N ASP A 483 1.34 1.22 -4.34
CA ASP A 483 2.36 0.20 -4.12
C ASP A 483 2.55 -0.06 -2.62
N ILE A 484 3.09 0.89 -1.86
CA ILE A 484 3.51 0.66 -0.47
C ILE A 484 2.32 0.27 0.41
N MET A 485 1.22 1.04 0.38
CA MET A 485 0.06 0.77 1.24
C MET A 485 -0.70 -0.49 0.81
N VAL A 486 -0.79 -0.77 -0.48
CA VAL A 486 -1.37 -2.02 -0.99
C VAL A 486 -0.55 -3.22 -0.51
N LYS A 487 0.77 -3.19 -0.66
CA LYS A 487 1.66 -4.24 -0.19
C LYS A 487 1.53 -4.48 1.31
N VAL A 488 1.64 -3.42 2.11
CA VAL A 488 1.57 -3.54 3.58
C VAL A 488 0.21 -4.09 4.01
N ASP A 489 -0.90 -3.56 3.48
CA ASP A 489 -2.24 -4.05 3.83
C ASP A 489 -2.45 -5.50 3.40
N ARG A 490 -2.14 -5.85 2.14
CA ARG A 490 -2.38 -7.21 1.61
C ARG A 490 -1.53 -8.26 2.33
N MET A 491 -0.25 -7.97 2.56
CA MET A 491 0.67 -8.94 3.15
C MET A 491 0.45 -9.12 4.65
N SER A 492 0.15 -8.07 5.38
CA SER A 492 -0.18 -8.18 6.79
C SER A 492 -1.55 -8.84 7.00
N MET A 493 -2.56 -8.48 6.17
CA MET A 493 -3.88 -9.08 6.28
C MET A 493 -3.96 -10.52 5.78
N ALA A 494 -3.07 -10.97 4.92
CA ALA A 494 -2.94 -12.37 4.54
C ALA A 494 -2.76 -13.30 5.76
N VAL A 495 -2.22 -12.77 6.84
CA VAL A 495 -1.97 -13.46 8.11
C VAL A 495 -2.75 -12.87 9.29
N SER A 496 -3.82 -12.12 9.02
CA SER A 496 -4.68 -11.51 10.05
C SER A 496 -3.92 -10.60 11.03
N LEU A 497 -2.95 -9.82 10.54
CA LEU A 497 -2.16 -8.86 11.32
C LEU A 497 -2.53 -7.43 10.95
N GLU A 498 -2.83 -6.57 11.93
CA GLU A 498 -3.05 -5.15 11.69
C GLU A 498 -1.73 -4.38 11.66
N ALA A 499 -1.44 -3.65 10.56
CA ALA A 499 -0.32 -2.73 10.49
C ALA A 499 -0.80 -1.26 10.56
N ARG A 500 -0.20 -0.48 11.48
CA ARG A 500 -0.44 0.95 11.69
C ARG A 500 0.82 1.73 11.36
N ALA A 501 0.71 2.78 10.53
CA ALA A 501 1.81 3.63 10.11
C ALA A 501 1.71 5.03 10.76
N PRO A 502 2.42 5.30 11.88
CA PRO A 502 2.37 6.60 12.55
C PRO A 502 2.86 7.75 11.69
N LEU A 503 3.88 7.55 10.85
CA LEU A 503 4.42 8.58 9.97
C LEU A 503 3.41 9.06 8.92
N LEU A 504 2.35 8.30 8.68
CA LEU A 504 1.24 8.67 7.81
C LEU A 504 0.03 9.24 8.58
N ASP A 505 0.24 9.83 9.74
CA ASP A 505 -0.77 10.66 10.40
C ASP A 505 -0.99 11.95 9.62
N HIS A 506 -2.25 12.32 9.35
CA HIS A 506 -2.53 13.47 8.51
C HIS A 506 -2.08 14.80 9.13
N GLN A 507 -2.10 14.92 10.47
CA GLN A 507 -1.60 16.12 11.15
C GLN A 507 -0.09 16.24 10.99
N LEU A 508 0.63 15.12 11.09
CA LEU A 508 2.07 15.06 10.80
C LEU A 508 2.35 15.36 9.32
N ILE A 509 1.56 14.79 8.38
CA ILE A 509 1.70 15.06 6.94
C ILE A 509 1.55 16.57 6.66
N ASP A 510 0.49 17.20 7.17
CA ASP A 510 0.24 18.63 6.99
C ASP A 510 1.32 19.50 7.65
N PHE A 511 1.81 19.12 8.82
CA PHE A 511 2.93 19.80 9.46
C PHE A 511 4.21 19.69 8.62
N VAL A 512 4.60 18.47 8.21
CA VAL A 512 5.82 18.21 7.41
C VAL A 512 5.72 18.85 6.03
N GLY A 513 4.54 18.86 5.41
CA GLY A 513 4.29 19.55 4.14
C GLY A 513 4.65 21.03 4.20
N ARG A 514 4.38 21.68 5.33
CA ARG A 514 4.68 23.11 5.56
C ARG A 514 6.13 23.40 5.97
N ILE A 515 6.91 22.38 6.34
CA ILE A 515 8.36 22.55 6.58
C ILE A 515 9.04 22.90 5.25
N PRO A 516 9.93 23.92 5.21
CA PRO A 516 10.70 24.23 3.99
C PRO A 516 11.50 23.01 3.49
N TYR A 517 11.58 22.88 2.16
CA TYR A 517 12.15 21.68 1.52
C TYR A 517 13.59 21.39 1.94
N GLU A 518 14.41 22.45 2.18
CA GLU A 518 15.80 22.32 2.62
C GLU A 518 15.98 21.59 3.97
N TYR A 519 14.93 21.45 4.76
CA TYR A 519 14.94 20.63 5.98
C TYR A 519 14.53 19.16 5.73
N LYS A 520 14.07 18.84 4.53
CA LYS A 520 13.79 17.45 4.10
C LYS A 520 14.99 16.84 3.40
N LEU A 521 15.56 17.57 2.44
CA LEU A 521 16.79 17.19 1.71
C LEU A 521 17.78 18.36 1.75
N ARG A 522 18.92 18.17 2.43
CA ARG A 522 19.99 19.17 2.57
C ARG A 522 21.33 18.57 2.21
N ASP A 523 22.08 19.21 1.30
CA ASP A 523 23.43 18.79 0.87
C ASP A 523 23.50 17.31 0.47
N GLY A 524 22.48 16.84 -0.25
CA GLY A 524 22.35 15.44 -0.65
C GLY A 524 21.97 14.47 0.47
N THR A 525 21.65 14.97 1.67
CA THR A 525 21.20 14.16 2.81
C THR A 525 19.68 14.23 2.91
N GLY A 526 19.00 13.16 2.54
CA GLY A 526 17.55 12.98 2.76
C GLY A 526 17.21 12.76 4.23
N LYS A 527 15.93 12.99 4.58
CA LYS A 527 15.42 12.91 5.97
C LYS A 527 16.18 13.83 6.94
N TYR A 528 16.66 14.98 6.45
CA TYR A 528 17.58 15.82 7.24
C TYR A 528 17.01 16.11 8.64
N LEU A 529 15.85 16.73 8.73
CA LEU A 529 15.25 17.09 10.02
C LEU A 529 14.85 15.87 10.86
N LEU A 530 14.35 14.81 10.23
CA LEU A 530 14.06 13.55 10.93
C LEU A 530 15.32 12.92 11.51
N LYS A 531 16.45 13.03 10.83
CA LYS A 531 17.76 12.59 11.38
C LYS A 531 18.21 13.43 12.57
N GLN A 532 17.90 14.74 12.59
CA GLN A 532 18.19 15.58 13.77
C GLN A 532 17.34 15.16 14.98
N VAL A 533 16.08 14.76 14.77
CA VAL A 533 15.25 14.17 15.83
C VAL A 533 15.81 12.80 16.23
N ALA A 534 16.12 11.95 15.25
CA ALA A 534 16.61 10.59 15.48
C ALA A 534 17.96 10.57 16.23
N ALA A 535 18.79 11.61 16.12
CA ALA A 535 20.07 11.72 16.82
C ALA A 535 19.92 11.76 18.35
N ASP A 536 18.79 12.26 18.85
CA ASP A 536 18.49 12.28 20.30
C ASP A 536 17.84 10.97 20.78
N LEU A 537 17.46 10.09 19.85
CA LEU A 537 16.66 8.90 20.11
C LEU A 537 17.43 7.60 19.90
N LEU A 538 18.34 7.56 18.94
CA LEU A 538 18.94 6.34 18.40
C LEU A 538 20.46 6.25 18.63
N PRO A 539 21.02 5.04 18.66
CA PRO A 539 22.45 4.85 18.68
C PRO A 539 23.14 5.51 17.47
N PRO A 540 24.33 6.10 17.63
CA PRO A 540 25.00 6.87 16.55
C PRO A 540 25.21 6.09 15.23
N GLY A 541 25.45 4.78 15.29
CA GLY A 541 25.68 3.93 14.12
C GLY A 541 24.49 3.87 13.15
N ILE A 542 23.26 3.99 13.65
CA ILE A 542 22.04 3.90 12.84
C ILE A 542 21.89 5.11 11.92
N LEU A 543 22.32 6.29 12.34
CA LEU A 543 22.18 7.54 11.57
C LEU A 543 23.02 7.56 10.30
N GLN A 544 24.12 6.81 10.27
CA GLN A 544 25.08 6.77 9.17
C GLN A 544 24.73 5.70 8.14
N LYS A 545 23.76 4.83 8.45
CA LYS A 545 23.34 3.74 7.55
C LYS A 545 22.84 4.31 6.22
N ARG A 546 23.32 3.72 5.12
CA ARG A 546 22.74 3.99 3.80
C ARG A 546 21.34 3.43 3.73
N LYS A 547 20.41 4.16 3.09
CA LYS A 547 19.07 3.62 2.80
C LYS A 547 19.22 2.32 2.04
N GLN A 548 18.70 1.26 2.62
CA GLN A 548 18.54 -0.05 2.02
C GLN A 548 17.03 -0.30 1.84
N GLY A 549 16.61 -0.76 0.67
CA GLY A 549 15.23 -1.20 0.46
C GLY A 549 15.05 -2.59 1.05
N PHE A 550 13.81 -2.97 1.32
CA PHE A 550 13.44 -4.34 1.72
C PHE A 550 13.45 -5.25 0.49
N ALA A 551 14.64 -5.37 -0.15
CA ALA A 551 14.82 -6.04 -1.43
C ALA A 551 15.21 -7.51 -1.25
N ILE A 552 14.88 -8.32 -2.26
CA ILE A 552 15.28 -9.73 -2.37
C ILE A 552 16.20 -9.94 -3.59
N PRO A 553 17.02 -10.99 -3.64
CA PRO A 553 17.94 -11.25 -4.73
C PRO A 553 17.23 -11.84 -5.97
N ILE A 554 16.24 -11.13 -6.54
CA ILE A 554 15.40 -11.62 -7.66
C ILE A 554 16.25 -12.09 -8.83
N ALA A 555 17.29 -11.31 -9.21
CA ALA A 555 18.13 -11.64 -10.35
C ALA A 555 18.80 -13.01 -10.19
N ARG A 556 19.20 -13.37 -8.97
CA ARG A 556 19.74 -14.69 -8.65
C ARG A 556 18.64 -15.75 -8.66
N TRP A 557 17.50 -15.48 -8.03
CA TRP A 557 16.39 -16.43 -7.94
C TRP A 557 15.86 -16.83 -9.31
N LEU A 558 15.69 -15.88 -10.22
CA LEU A 558 15.26 -16.17 -11.60
C LEU A 558 16.29 -16.95 -12.42
N ARG A 559 17.57 -16.93 -12.04
CA ARG A 559 18.61 -17.78 -12.67
C ARG A 559 18.72 -19.18 -12.05
N ASN A 560 18.27 -19.35 -10.80
CA ASN A 560 18.45 -20.58 -10.03
C ASN A 560 17.10 -21.14 -9.56
N GLU A 561 16.61 -20.72 -8.41
CA GLU A 561 15.47 -21.28 -7.69
C GLU A 561 14.15 -21.16 -8.48
N LEU A 562 13.91 -20.03 -9.13
CA LEU A 562 12.72 -19.75 -9.95
C LEU A 562 12.92 -20.04 -11.45
N LYS A 563 14.09 -20.53 -11.87
CA LYS A 563 14.40 -20.75 -13.29
C LYS A 563 13.39 -21.68 -13.98
N GLY A 564 13.06 -22.80 -13.35
CA GLY A 564 12.09 -23.76 -13.87
C GLY A 564 10.72 -23.13 -14.03
N LEU A 565 10.17 -22.58 -12.93
CA LEU A 565 8.86 -21.92 -12.92
C LEU A 565 8.79 -20.82 -13.98
N MET A 566 9.78 -19.93 -14.05
CA MET A 566 9.82 -18.84 -15.03
C MET A 566 9.83 -19.38 -16.47
N SER A 567 10.71 -20.35 -16.76
CA SER A 567 10.85 -20.88 -18.12
C SER A 567 9.58 -21.60 -18.59
N ASP A 568 9.00 -22.44 -17.74
CA ASP A 568 7.77 -23.18 -18.02
C ASP A 568 6.58 -22.22 -18.19
N THR A 569 6.43 -21.26 -17.28
CA THR A 569 5.34 -20.27 -17.30
C THR A 569 5.39 -19.41 -18.55
N LEU A 570 6.54 -18.85 -18.91
CA LEU A 570 6.68 -17.90 -20.02
C LEU A 570 6.82 -18.58 -21.40
N SER A 571 6.95 -19.91 -21.45
CA SER A 571 6.95 -20.69 -22.70
C SER A 571 5.62 -21.43 -22.94
N ASP A 572 4.70 -21.41 -21.98
CA ASP A 572 3.43 -22.15 -22.07
C ASP A 572 2.51 -21.61 -23.18
N ARG A 573 1.63 -22.49 -23.61
CA ARG A 573 0.62 -22.16 -24.62
C ARG A 573 -0.35 -21.08 -24.15
N SER A 574 -0.81 -21.16 -22.89
CA SER A 574 -1.73 -20.17 -22.30
C SER A 574 -1.13 -18.75 -22.32
N PHE A 575 0.16 -18.61 -21.96
CA PHE A 575 0.86 -17.32 -22.02
C PHE A 575 0.87 -16.73 -23.44
N ARG A 576 1.16 -17.56 -24.45
CA ARG A 576 1.19 -17.12 -25.87
C ARG A 576 -0.19 -16.73 -26.39
N GLU A 577 -1.22 -17.52 -26.08
CA GLU A 577 -2.59 -17.30 -26.55
C GLU A 577 -3.28 -16.10 -25.93
N ARG A 578 -2.73 -15.48 -24.85
CA ARG A 578 -3.26 -14.23 -24.29
C ARG A 578 -3.22 -13.05 -25.27
N GLY A 579 -2.33 -13.06 -26.25
CA GLY A 579 -2.21 -11.99 -27.24
C GLY A 579 -1.67 -10.66 -26.70
N VAL A 580 -1.29 -10.60 -25.42
CA VAL A 580 -0.82 -9.40 -24.72
C VAL A 580 0.67 -9.18 -24.92
N PHE A 581 1.44 -10.24 -25.15
CA PHE A 581 2.89 -10.20 -25.12
C PHE A 581 3.56 -10.30 -26.49
N ASN A 582 4.73 -9.67 -26.61
CA ASN A 582 5.64 -9.86 -27.73
C ASN A 582 6.53 -11.08 -27.45
N GLU A 583 6.14 -12.24 -28.00
CA GLU A 583 6.83 -13.50 -27.73
C GLU A 583 8.34 -13.48 -28.05
N ALA A 584 8.74 -12.84 -29.16
CA ALA A 584 10.14 -12.74 -29.56
C ALA A 584 10.94 -11.91 -28.56
N GLY A 585 10.37 -10.80 -28.09
CA GLY A 585 10.98 -9.95 -27.07
C GLY A 585 11.10 -10.65 -25.72
N VAL A 586 10.06 -11.35 -25.28
CA VAL A 586 10.07 -12.11 -24.02
C VAL A 586 11.11 -13.23 -24.06
N ARG A 587 11.14 -14.05 -25.13
CA ARG A 587 12.17 -15.09 -25.31
C ARG A 587 13.57 -14.54 -25.28
N ARG A 588 13.79 -13.38 -25.87
CA ARG A 588 15.09 -12.70 -25.82
C ARG A 588 15.47 -12.30 -24.39
N CYS A 589 14.53 -11.69 -23.64
CA CYS A 589 14.76 -11.31 -22.24
C CYS A 589 15.14 -12.53 -21.39
N VAL A 590 14.41 -13.65 -21.52
CA VAL A 590 14.70 -14.91 -20.82
C VAL A 590 16.11 -15.41 -21.17
N SER A 591 16.45 -15.52 -22.47
CA SER A 591 17.75 -16.04 -22.91
C SER A 591 18.94 -15.17 -22.46
N GLU A 592 18.82 -13.84 -22.60
CA GLU A 592 19.87 -12.90 -22.17
C GLU A 592 20.07 -12.91 -20.64
N HIS A 593 18.97 -13.03 -19.88
CA HIS A 593 19.03 -13.11 -18.41
C HIS A 593 19.70 -14.39 -17.92
N LEU A 594 19.29 -15.54 -18.46
CA LEU A 594 19.85 -16.84 -18.10
C LEU A 594 21.32 -17.00 -18.52
N ALA A 595 21.70 -16.42 -19.66
CA ALA A 595 23.10 -16.37 -20.12
C ALA A 595 23.96 -15.38 -19.31
N GLY A 596 23.38 -14.55 -18.45
CA GLY A 596 24.08 -13.52 -17.67
C GLY A 596 24.60 -12.33 -18.52
N THR A 597 24.23 -12.24 -19.80
CA THR A 597 24.69 -11.18 -20.73
C THR A 597 24.01 -9.86 -20.43
N ARG A 598 22.79 -9.90 -19.92
CA ARG A 598 22.03 -8.72 -19.48
C ARG A 598 21.09 -9.08 -18.33
N ASP A 599 20.96 -8.17 -17.36
CA ASP A 599 19.99 -8.32 -16.30
C ASP A 599 18.60 -7.86 -16.77
N HIS A 600 17.63 -8.79 -16.76
CA HIS A 600 16.22 -8.57 -17.06
C HIS A 600 15.34 -9.02 -15.90
N SER A 601 15.86 -8.99 -14.67
CA SER A 601 15.13 -9.50 -13.50
C SER A 601 13.79 -8.80 -13.29
N GLU A 602 13.75 -7.47 -13.35
CA GLU A 602 12.49 -6.71 -13.18
C GLU A 602 11.43 -7.07 -14.24
N PRO A 603 11.69 -6.95 -15.56
CA PRO A 603 10.67 -7.31 -16.55
C PRO A 603 10.26 -8.79 -16.51
N LEU A 604 11.16 -9.70 -16.20
CA LEU A 604 10.84 -11.12 -16.07
C LEU A 604 9.99 -11.41 -14.83
N TRP A 605 10.24 -10.70 -13.74
CA TRP A 605 9.42 -10.76 -12.54
C TRP A 605 8.00 -10.27 -12.81
N LEU A 606 7.84 -9.13 -13.49
CA LEU A 606 6.53 -8.61 -13.87
C LEU A 606 5.77 -9.57 -14.79
N LEU A 607 6.45 -10.20 -15.75
CA LEU A 607 5.83 -11.19 -16.64
C LEU A 607 5.37 -12.42 -15.87
N LEU A 608 6.21 -12.93 -14.96
CA LEU A 608 5.89 -14.10 -14.16
C LEU A 608 4.69 -13.86 -13.24
N THR A 609 4.69 -12.77 -12.49
CA THR A 609 3.59 -12.43 -11.57
C THR A 609 2.30 -12.12 -12.30
N TYR A 610 2.34 -11.44 -13.45
CA TYR A 610 1.17 -11.22 -14.32
C TYR A 610 0.56 -12.54 -14.80
N GLU A 611 1.38 -13.45 -15.34
CA GLU A 611 0.88 -14.73 -15.86
C GLU A 611 0.32 -15.62 -14.75
N MET A 612 0.96 -15.66 -13.58
CA MET A 612 0.44 -16.41 -12.44
C MET A 612 -0.91 -15.87 -11.99
N TRP A 613 -1.07 -14.54 -11.94
CA TRP A 613 -2.35 -13.90 -11.68
C TRP A 613 -3.39 -14.28 -12.76
N ALA A 614 -3.04 -14.20 -14.02
CA ALA A 614 -3.95 -14.49 -15.12
C ALA A 614 -4.45 -15.95 -15.08
N ARG A 615 -3.56 -16.91 -14.81
CA ARG A 615 -3.94 -18.32 -14.60
C ARG A 615 -4.91 -18.48 -13.44
N ARG A 616 -4.67 -17.76 -12.34
CA ARG A 616 -5.50 -17.86 -11.14
C ARG A 616 -6.87 -17.23 -11.29
N PHE A 617 -6.98 -16.06 -11.92
CA PHE A 617 -8.19 -15.24 -11.90
C PHE A 617 -8.93 -15.18 -13.26
N LEU A 618 -8.26 -15.45 -14.38
CA LEU A 618 -8.90 -15.46 -15.68
C LEU A 618 -9.21 -16.88 -16.18
N ASP A 619 -8.26 -17.81 -16.01
CA ASP A 619 -8.41 -19.16 -16.57
C ASP A 619 -9.23 -20.09 -15.67
N SER A 620 -9.20 -19.89 -14.35
CA SER A 620 -9.85 -20.81 -13.39
C SER A 620 -11.38 -20.70 -13.31
N GLY A 621 -11.99 -19.65 -13.87
CA GLY A 621 -13.43 -19.40 -13.82
C GLY A 621 -13.99 -19.07 -12.41
N SER A 622 -15.11 -18.35 -12.35
CA SER A 622 -15.71 -17.86 -11.08
C SER A 622 -16.13 -18.97 -10.10
N ALA A 623 -16.52 -20.14 -10.60
CA ALA A 623 -16.91 -21.28 -9.75
C ALA A 623 -15.71 -21.89 -9.01
N SER A 624 -14.55 -21.94 -9.63
CA SER A 624 -13.30 -22.43 -9.01
C SER A 624 -12.77 -21.46 -7.96
N LEU A 625 -12.93 -20.14 -8.16
CA LEU A 625 -12.56 -19.12 -7.18
C LEU A 625 -13.40 -19.23 -5.90
N ALA A 626 -14.71 -19.50 -6.03
CA ALA A 626 -15.60 -19.74 -4.89
C ALA A 626 -15.23 -21.03 -4.13
N ALA A 627 -14.84 -22.10 -4.83
CA ALA A 627 -14.38 -23.35 -4.23
C ALA A 627 -13.02 -23.21 -3.50
N SER A 628 -12.12 -22.40 -4.03
CA SER A 628 -10.81 -22.12 -3.42
C SER A 628 -10.90 -21.35 -2.09
N ALA A 629 -11.99 -20.60 -1.86
CA ALA A 629 -12.25 -19.95 -0.57
C ALA A 629 -12.48 -20.96 0.57
N VAL A 630 -12.87 -22.20 0.24
CA VAL A 630 -13.06 -23.29 1.23
C VAL A 630 -11.73 -23.96 1.58
N CYS A 631 -10.74 -23.91 0.69
CA CYS A 631 -9.43 -24.54 0.84
C CYS A 631 -8.30 -23.55 1.21
N ALA A 632 -8.58 -22.24 1.37
CA ALA A 632 -7.58 -21.32 1.88
C ALA A 632 -7.15 -21.79 3.28
N PRO A 633 -5.84 -21.95 3.56
CA PRO A 633 -5.38 -22.38 4.86
C PRO A 633 -5.88 -21.38 5.90
N THR A 634 -6.80 -21.80 6.74
CA THR A 634 -7.11 -21.11 7.99
C THR A 634 -5.80 -21.03 8.74
N GLY A 635 -5.26 -19.83 9.00
CA GLY A 635 -3.92 -19.57 9.51
C GLY A 635 -3.59 -20.13 10.90
N GLN A 636 -3.86 -21.41 11.12
CA GLN A 636 -3.41 -22.21 12.25
C GLN A 636 -2.46 -23.33 11.75
N ALA A 637 -1.33 -22.94 11.14
CA ALA A 637 -0.20 -23.83 11.08
C ALA A 637 0.44 -23.83 12.48
N GLN A 638 0.23 -24.89 13.23
CA GLN A 638 1.03 -25.18 14.43
C GLN A 638 2.51 -25.14 14.03
N MET A 639 3.24 -24.17 14.57
CA MET A 639 4.71 -24.20 14.51
C MET A 639 5.19 -25.48 15.20
N PRO A 640 6.18 -26.20 14.62
CA PRO A 640 6.83 -27.29 15.34
C PRO A 640 7.45 -26.69 16.63
N ALA A 641 7.19 -27.36 17.75
CA ALA A 641 7.77 -27.01 19.03
C ALA A 641 9.31 -26.92 18.89
N THR A 642 9.87 -25.77 19.27
CA THR A 642 11.31 -25.60 19.36
C THR A 642 11.85 -26.65 20.34
N SER A 643 12.71 -27.56 19.84
CA SER A 643 13.45 -28.48 20.67
C SER A 643 14.37 -27.69 21.62
N ASP A 644 14.28 -28.04 22.90
CA ASP A 644 15.10 -27.52 23.99
C ASP A 644 16.57 -27.42 23.61
N ALA A 645 17.15 -26.23 23.78
CA ALA A 645 18.60 -26.07 23.83
C ALA A 645 19.12 -26.59 25.17
N PRO A 646 20.22 -27.36 25.21
CA PRO A 646 20.76 -27.85 26.46
C PRO A 646 21.34 -26.69 27.27
N ALA A 647 21.00 -26.64 28.55
CA ALA A 647 21.63 -25.78 29.55
C ALA A 647 23.12 -26.07 29.61
N LEU A 648 23.94 -25.04 29.39
CA LEU A 648 25.34 -25.04 29.77
C LEU A 648 25.47 -24.45 31.17
N ALA A 649 26.08 -25.28 32.04
CA ALA A 649 26.44 -24.96 33.39
C ALA A 649 27.57 -23.88 33.49
#